data_04cff1dd81adc3c3ad1833d59c933b06
#
_entry.id   04cff1dd81adc3c3ad1833d59c933b06
#
_cell.length_a   1.000
_cell.length_b   1.000
_cell.length_c   1.000
_cell.angle_alpha   90.00
_cell.angle_beta   90.00
_cell.angle_gamma   90.00
#
_symmetry.space_group_name_H-M   'P 1'
#
loop_
_entity.id
_entity.type
_entity.pdbx_description
1 polymer ?
#
loop_
_entity_poly.entity_id
_entity_poly.type
_entity_poly.pdbx_seq_one_letter_code
_entity_poly.pdbx_strand_id
1 'polypeptide(L)'
;MAEKIIRTEYSEVMQKSYIDYSMSVITARALPDVRDGLKPVQRRVLYAMDQLGLNYDKPHRKSARIVGDTMGKYHPHGDSSIYETLVVLSQDFKKGMALVDGHGNFGSIEGDGAAAMRYTEAKLKKFTQDVYLADLDKNVVDFVPNFDETEKEPEVLPVRVPNLLVNGADGIAVGMTTNIPPHNLSEVVDAVCAYMDNEDITTDELMQLCPGPDFPTGGIVINKSELGAIYETGTGKIKLRGKVVFEPAKNRSEKDKLVITEIPYTMIGANIGKFISDVVSLIETKKTTDIVDISNESSKEGIRIVLELKKNADVKNLENLLYKKTKLEDTFGVNMLAIVDGRPETLGIKDIIKHHINFQYELATRKYTTLLEKEKANREIKEGLIRACDIIDLIIEILRGSANLKMAKDCLVNGNVEGIKFKSEQSKKQAAGLDFTERQAGAILEMRLYKLIGLEILNLQKEYDECVKKIEKYEKILGSRKEMAKVIKSDLLNIKKEYGVARRTVIEDGEVAVFEEKKIPEMEVMFIMDRFGYARTIDMAAFERNKEAVFNENKYVIPVMNTDKICIFTDTGELHQLKIKDLPFTKFRDKGTPIDNLCNYDSSKEIIVYITPFERLKNQKMLFVTRQGMMKLVDSEEFQVAKRTVACTKLADDDKLIGMYSTDARVEIYSKFSLDGEIKEEEVVESNQNVIVQTENGVFLKFPLTDIPMKKKGAVGVRGIKLSKDDYIEDVFLLTEGDEFTMEYKGKSISFAKMKTAHRDTKGTKIRV
;
A
#
# COMPACT_ATOMS: atom_id res chain seq x y z
N MET A 1 36.98 41.12 20.90
CA MET A 1 35.94 41.15 19.85
C MET A 1 34.60 41.12 20.56
N ALA A 2 33.71 42.08 20.35
CA ALA A 2 32.39 42.09 20.98
C ALA A 2 31.54 41.01 20.29
N GLU A 3 31.05 40.06 21.06
CA GLU A 3 30.07 39.07 20.57
C GLU A 3 28.81 39.79 20.11
N LYS A 4 28.46 39.64 18.83
CA LYS A 4 27.25 40.19 18.27
C LYS A 4 26.11 39.18 18.54
N ILE A 5 25.30 39.41 19.56
CA ILE A 5 24.13 38.64 19.88
C ILE A 5 23.04 38.98 18.83
N ILE A 6 22.72 38.04 17.97
CA ILE A 6 21.60 38.14 17.01
C ILE A 6 20.37 37.44 17.67
N ARG A 7 19.33 38.23 17.93
CA ARG A 7 18.04 37.68 18.37
C ARG A 7 17.20 37.27 17.13
N THR A 8 16.78 36.04 17.06
CA THR A 8 15.92 35.51 15.99
C THR A 8 14.70 34.86 16.62
N GLU A 9 13.53 35.07 16.05
CA GLU A 9 12.31 34.42 16.46
C GLU A 9 12.41 32.90 16.21
N TYR A 10 12.07 32.09 17.22
CA TYR A 10 12.12 30.63 17.12
C TYR A 10 11.23 30.09 15.98
N SER A 11 10.03 30.67 15.80
CA SER A 11 9.12 30.32 14.73
C SER A 11 9.72 30.54 13.34
N GLU A 12 10.43 31.63 13.11
CA GLU A 12 11.09 31.92 11.84
C GLU A 12 12.22 30.93 11.54
N VAL A 13 13.04 30.62 12.55
CA VAL A 13 14.12 29.63 12.42
C VAL A 13 13.53 28.24 12.09
N MET A 14 12.50 27.84 12.81
CA MET A 14 11.84 26.56 12.57
C MET A 14 11.20 26.47 11.18
N GLN A 15 10.48 27.51 10.75
CA GLN A 15 9.88 27.55 9.42
C GLN A 15 10.94 27.46 8.33
N LYS A 16 11.98 28.24 8.40
CA LYS A 16 13.10 28.23 7.42
C LYS A 16 13.77 26.85 7.38
N SER A 17 14.18 26.33 8.53
CA SER A 17 14.84 25.02 8.61
C SER A 17 13.95 23.87 8.15
N TYR A 18 12.63 23.95 8.44
CA TYR A 18 11.67 22.95 7.96
C TYR A 18 11.48 23.01 6.44
N ILE A 19 11.42 24.21 5.86
CA ILE A 19 11.34 24.40 4.41
C ILE A 19 12.60 23.83 3.73
N ASP A 20 13.79 24.22 4.22
CA ASP A 20 15.06 23.74 3.66
C ASP A 20 15.18 22.21 3.75
N TYR A 21 14.83 21.62 4.89
CA TYR A 21 14.78 20.16 5.06
C TYR A 21 13.77 19.52 4.12
N SER A 22 12.54 20.07 4.04
CA SER A 22 11.47 19.54 3.19
C SER A 22 11.88 19.57 1.71
N MET A 23 12.45 20.67 1.25
CA MET A 23 12.96 20.79 -0.12
C MET A 23 14.05 19.77 -0.41
N SER A 24 15.01 19.59 0.52
CA SER A 24 16.05 18.57 0.39
C SER A 24 15.47 17.15 0.29
N VAL A 25 14.47 16.81 1.12
CA VAL A 25 13.80 15.49 1.06
C VAL A 25 13.05 15.30 -0.25
N ILE A 26 12.39 16.34 -0.76
CA ILE A 26 11.64 16.32 -2.01
C ILE A 26 12.58 16.12 -3.20
N THR A 27 13.59 17.00 -3.36
CA THR A 27 14.41 17.06 -4.57
C THR A 27 15.60 16.09 -4.56
N ALA A 28 16.14 15.76 -3.39
CA ALA A 28 17.40 15.01 -3.29
C ALA A 28 17.28 13.67 -2.54
N ARG A 29 16.08 13.16 -2.25
CA ARG A 29 15.93 11.89 -1.52
C ARG A 29 14.78 11.02 -2.01
N ALA A 30 13.53 11.52 -1.95
CA ALA A 30 12.35 10.67 -2.00
C ALA A 30 11.75 10.53 -3.41
N LEU A 31 11.86 11.56 -4.24
CA LEU A 31 11.25 11.58 -5.56
C LEU A 31 12.26 11.24 -6.67
N PRO A 32 11.81 10.56 -7.75
CA PRO A 32 12.64 10.28 -8.90
C PRO A 32 12.76 11.51 -9.82
N ASP A 33 13.88 11.64 -10.52
CA ASP A 33 14.04 12.60 -11.62
C ASP A 33 13.32 12.10 -12.88
N VAL A 34 12.65 12.97 -13.60
CA VAL A 34 11.89 12.59 -14.81
C VAL A 34 12.79 12.07 -15.93
N ARG A 35 14.05 12.53 -15.99
CA ARG A 35 15.01 12.17 -17.05
C ARG A 35 15.48 10.71 -16.96
N ASP A 36 15.87 10.25 -15.77
CA ASP A 36 16.39 8.88 -15.58
C ASP A 36 15.47 7.97 -14.76
N GLY A 37 14.41 8.53 -14.17
CA GLY A 37 13.44 7.78 -13.37
C GLY A 37 14.01 7.18 -12.08
N LEU A 38 15.13 7.68 -11.59
CA LEU A 38 15.84 7.16 -10.43
C LEU A 38 15.81 8.15 -9.25
N LYS A 39 15.73 7.59 -8.06
CA LYS A 39 16.05 8.33 -6.85
C LYS A 39 17.57 8.50 -6.72
N PRO A 40 18.08 9.53 -6.03
CA PRO A 40 19.53 9.75 -5.90
C PRO A 40 20.29 8.52 -5.37
N VAL A 41 19.77 7.82 -4.36
CA VAL A 41 20.41 6.61 -3.82
C VAL A 41 20.51 5.50 -4.87
N GLN A 42 19.49 5.29 -5.69
CA GLN A 42 19.49 4.28 -6.75
C GLN A 42 20.54 4.60 -7.82
N ARG A 43 20.58 5.85 -8.26
CA ARG A 43 21.58 6.36 -9.22
C ARG A 43 22.99 6.15 -8.71
N ARG A 44 23.26 6.52 -7.46
CA ARG A 44 24.57 6.38 -6.82
C ARG A 44 25.02 4.93 -6.67
N VAL A 45 24.09 4.02 -6.31
CA VAL A 45 24.38 2.57 -6.24
C VAL A 45 24.81 2.02 -7.61
N LEU A 46 24.04 2.33 -8.66
CA LEU A 46 24.36 1.85 -10.02
C LEU A 46 25.66 2.44 -10.52
N TYR A 47 25.91 3.72 -10.29
CA TYR A 47 27.15 4.38 -10.67
C TYR A 47 28.37 3.81 -9.90
N ALA A 48 28.24 3.61 -8.58
CA ALA A 48 29.30 2.99 -7.79
C ALA A 48 29.63 1.57 -8.28
N MET A 49 28.61 0.78 -8.67
CA MET A 49 28.83 -0.55 -9.24
C MET A 49 29.58 -0.49 -10.57
N ASP A 50 29.28 0.49 -11.42
CA ASP A 50 30.00 0.73 -12.68
C ASP A 50 31.46 1.10 -12.43
N GLN A 51 31.72 2.04 -11.54
CA GLN A 51 33.08 2.49 -11.15
C GLN A 51 33.90 1.36 -10.51
N LEU A 52 33.25 0.40 -9.82
CA LEU A 52 33.90 -0.81 -9.32
C LEU A 52 34.14 -1.86 -10.41
N GLY A 53 33.72 -1.62 -11.65
CA GLY A 53 33.83 -2.54 -12.76
C GLY A 53 32.99 -3.82 -12.59
N LEU A 54 31.86 -3.74 -11.93
CA LEU A 54 30.96 -4.88 -11.67
C LEU A 54 30.03 -5.15 -12.84
N ASN A 55 30.62 -5.30 -14.02
CA ASN A 55 29.93 -5.54 -15.26
C ASN A 55 29.27 -6.91 -15.30
N TYR A 56 28.24 -7.08 -16.15
CA TYR A 56 27.47 -8.31 -16.25
C TYR A 56 28.32 -9.56 -16.57
N ASP A 57 29.41 -9.38 -17.28
CA ASP A 57 30.38 -10.45 -17.67
C ASP A 57 31.43 -10.75 -16.60
N LYS A 58 31.46 -9.99 -15.49
CA LYS A 58 32.42 -10.14 -14.39
C LYS A 58 31.80 -10.95 -13.24
N PRO A 59 32.66 -11.52 -12.36
CA PRO A 59 32.19 -12.19 -11.15
C PRO A 59 31.45 -11.25 -10.23
N HIS A 60 30.46 -11.79 -9.50
CA HIS A 60 29.80 -11.09 -8.40
C HIS A 60 30.79 -10.65 -7.32
N ARG A 61 30.47 -9.59 -6.61
CA ARG A 61 31.24 -9.09 -5.47
C ARG A 61 30.32 -8.91 -4.25
N LYS A 62 30.90 -9.02 -3.06
CA LYS A 62 30.16 -8.85 -1.80
C LYS A 62 29.37 -7.55 -1.78
N SER A 63 28.09 -7.62 -1.45
CA SER A 63 27.20 -6.45 -1.34
C SER A 63 27.75 -5.42 -0.37
N ALA A 64 28.40 -5.86 0.71
CA ALA A 64 29.03 -4.98 1.69
C ALA A 64 30.10 -4.05 1.07
N ARG A 65 30.83 -4.49 0.01
CA ARG A 65 31.78 -3.64 -0.70
C ARG A 65 31.07 -2.57 -1.53
N ILE A 66 29.98 -2.95 -2.20
CA ILE A 66 29.18 -2.00 -3.00
C ILE A 66 28.60 -0.93 -2.11
N VAL A 67 28.01 -1.35 -0.98
CA VAL A 67 27.45 -0.44 0.03
C VAL A 67 28.49 0.48 0.60
N GLY A 68 29.68 -0.05 0.97
CA GLY A 68 30.77 0.74 1.53
C GLY A 68 31.32 1.79 0.55
N ASP A 69 31.54 1.43 -0.72
CA ASP A 69 31.98 2.37 -1.77
C ASP A 69 30.90 3.46 -2.05
N THR A 70 29.63 3.04 -2.13
CA THR A 70 28.52 3.99 -2.34
C THR A 70 28.43 4.99 -1.20
N MET A 71 28.48 4.49 0.04
CA MET A 71 28.40 5.32 1.25
C MET A 71 29.60 6.27 1.38
N GLY A 72 30.79 5.75 1.16
CA GLY A 72 32.01 6.51 1.36
C GLY A 72 32.28 7.57 0.30
N LYS A 73 31.80 7.36 -0.94
CA LYS A 73 32.10 8.27 -2.06
C LYS A 73 30.93 9.14 -2.49
N TYR A 74 29.69 8.65 -2.42
CA TYR A 74 28.57 9.29 -3.09
C TYR A 74 27.35 9.56 -2.18
N HIS A 75 27.07 8.67 -1.21
CA HIS A 75 25.80 8.73 -0.46
C HIS A 75 26.02 8.69 1.04
N PRO A 76 26.17 9.87 1.72
CA PRO A 76 26.54 9.97 3.14
C PRO A 76 25.35 9.68 4.07
N HIS A 77 24.76 8.48 3.95
CA HIS A 77 23.62 8.02 4.74
C HIS A 77 23.85 6.58 5.25
N GLY A 78 22.93 6.07 6.07
CA GLY A 78 23.06 4.75 6.67
C GLY A 78 23.21 3.60 5.65
N ASP A 79 24.09 2.66 5.95
CA ASP A 79 24.40 1.48 5.13
C ASP A 79 23.17 0.61 4.87
N SER A 80 22.26 0.51 5.83
CA SER A 80 21.01 -0.26 5.70
C SER A 80 20.13 0.26 4.55
N SER A 81 19.98 1.58 4.41
CA SER A 81 19.17 2.18 3.34
C SER A 81 19.77 1.95 1.96
N ILE A 82 21.11 1.98 1.85
CA ILE A 82 21.82 1.69 0.62
C ILE A 82 21.68 0.21 0.26
N TYR A 83 21.83 -0.68 1.26
CA TYR A 83 21.68 -2.12 1.05
C TYR A 83 20.25 -2.49 0.65
N GLU A 84 19.24 -1.94 1.33
CA GLU A 84 17.83 -2.15 0.96
C GLU A 84 17.55 -1.70 -0.48
N THR A 85 18.14 -0.57 -0.90
CA THR A 85 18.04 -0.11 -2.29
C THR A 85 18.66 -1.13 -3.26
N LEU A 86 19.86 -1.62 -2.97
CA LEU A 86 20.52 -2.65 -3.77
C LEU A 86 19.65 -3.91 -3.87
N VAL A 87 19.04 -4.33 -2.75
CA VAL A 87 18.12 -5.48 -2.68
C VAL A 87 16.91 -5.26 -3.58
N VAL A 88 16.22 -4.12 -3.46
CA VAL A 88 15.04 -3.81 -4.28
C VAL A 88 15.36 -3.77 -5.77
N LEU A 89 16.53 -3.24 -6.16
CA LEU A 89 16.95 -3.20 -7.55
C LEU A 89 17.24 -4.60 -8.14
N SER A 90 17.42 -5.63 -7.31
CA SER A 90 17.61 -7.01 -7.74
C SER A 90 16.33 -7.84 -7.76
N GLN A 91 15.24 -7.38 -7.11
CA GLN A 91 13.99 -8.11 -6.96
C GLN A 91 13.09 -7.98 -8.20
N ASP A 92 12.96 -9.05 -8.96
CA ASP A 92 12.16 -9.14 -10.19
C ASP A 92 10.65 -9.15 -9.94
N PHE A 93 10.21 -9.43 -8.70
CA PHE A 93 8.82 -9.31 -8.29
C PHE A 93 8.43 -7.88 -7.86
N LYS A 94 9.40 -6.97 -7.68
CA LYS A 94 9.16 -5.54 -7.39
C LYS A 94 9.43 -4.62 -8.57
N LYS A 95 10.32 -5.01 -9.48
CA LYS A 95 10.71 -4.20 -10.63
C LYS A 95 10.28 -4.87 -11.91
N GLY A 96 9.72 -4.10 -12.85
CA GLY A 96 9.40 -4.59 -14.18
C GLY A 96 10.62 -5.16 -14.88
N MET A 97 11.74 -4.44 -14.76
CA MET A 97 13.07 -4.84 -15.22
C MET A 97 14.07 -4.68 -14.07
N ALA A 98 14.47 -5.78 -13.44
CA ALA A 98 15.47 -5.73 -12.37
C ALA A 98 16.84 -5.29 -12.93
N LEU A 99 17.54 -4.43 -12.18
CA LEU A 99 18.77 -3.75 -12.61
C LEU A 99 20.04 -4.39 -12.06
N VAL A 100 19.92 -5.14 -10.99
CA VAL A 100 21.04 -5.81 -10.31
C VAL A 100 20.85 -7.32 -10.39
N ASP A 101 21.95 -8.02 -10.66
CA ASP A 101 22.03 -9.48 -10.60
C ASP A 101 22.58 -9.87 -9.22
N GLY A 102 21.68 -10.35 -8.34
CA GLY A 102 21.99 -10.75 -6.98
C GLY A 102 22.29 -12.25 -6.87
N HIS A 103 23.31 -12.60 -6.09
CA HIS A 103 23.64 -13.98 -5.74
C HIS A 103 23.56 -14.19 -4.22
N GLY A 104 22.78 -15.15 -3.79
CA GLY A 104 22.42 -15.41 -2.41
C GLY A 104 20.96 -15.10 -2.13
N ASN A 105 20.60 -14.87 -0.85
CA ASN A 105 19.25 -14.55 -0.46
C ASN A 105 19.02 -13.03 -0.49
N PHE A 106 18.29 -12.56 -1.48
CA PHE A 106 17.83 -11.17 -1.65
C PHE A 106 16.37 -10.95 -1.26
N GLY A 107 15.83 -11.83 -0.39
CA GLY A 107 14.43 -11.78 0.03
C GLY A 107 13.49 -12.55 -0.90
N SER A 108 12.24 -12.69 -0.48
CA SER A 108 11.19 -13.38 -1.23
C SER A 108 9.97 -12.51 -1.44
N ILE A 109 9.10 -12.91 -2.37
CA ILE A 109 7.80 -12.26 -2.59
C ILE A 109 6.88 -12.39 -1.36
N GLU A 110 7.11 -13.36 -0.51
CA GLU A 110 6.35 -13.63 0.71
C GLU A 110 6.72 -12.71 1.89
N GLY A 111 7.78 -11.91 1.73
CA GLY A 111 8.22 -10.94 2.72
C GLY A 111 9.41 -11.35 3.57
N ASP A 112 10.07 -12.46 3.22
CA ASP A 112 11.35 -12.78 3.85
C ASP A 112 12.36 -11.69 3.53
N GLY A 113 13.09 -11.24 4.53
CA GLY A 113 14.14 -10.26 4.37
C GLY A 113 15.35 -10.82 3.63
N ALA A 114 16.13 -9.93 3.00
CA ALA A 114 17.43 -10.31 2.45
C ALA A 114 18.41 -10.72 3.57
N ALA A 115 19.31 -11.63 3.28
CA ALA A 115 20.41 -11.94 4.16
C ALA A 115 21.33 -10.73 4.35
N ALA A 116 22.07 -10.66 5.47
CA ALA A 116 22.99 -9.54 5.70
C ALA A 116 24.00 -9.38 4.54
N MET A 117 24.36 -8.13 4.22
CA MET A 117 25.19 -7.76 3.06
C MET A 117 26.56 -8.44 2.99
N ARG A 118 27.05 -8.99 4.11
CA ARG A 118 28.29 -9.79 4.15
C ARG A 118 28.15 -11.18 3.52
N TYR A 119 26.93 -11.69 3.40
CA TYR A 119 26.64 -13.01 2.81
C TYR A 119 26.21 -12.92 1.35
N THR A 120 25.60 -11.83 0.92
CA THR A 120 25.13 -11.64 -0.45
C THR A 120 26.21 -11.07 -1.35
N GLU A 121 26.07 -11.31 -2.66
CA GLU A 121 26.94 -10.78 -3.70
C GLU A 121 26.09 -10.21 -4.83
N ALA A 122 26.61 -9.22 -5.52
CA ALA A 122 25.88 -8.57 -6.61
C ALA A 122 26.80 -8.11 -7.74
N LYS A 123 26.21 -7.93 -8.93
CA LYS A 123 26.79 -7.27 -10.10
C LYS A 123 25.68 -6.60 -10.92
N LEU A 124 26.05 -5.80 -11.91
CA LEU A 124 25.10 -5.20 -12.84
C LEU A 124 24.51 -6.25 -13.79
N LYS A 125 23.21 -6.11 -14.12
CA LYS A 125 22.62 -6.85 -15.24
C LYS A 125 23.07 -6.26 -16.57
N LYS A 126 23.06 -7.07 -17.64
CA LYS A 126 23.38 -6.62 -19.01
C LYS A 126 22.46 -5.47 -19.42
N PHE A 127 21.17 -5.59 -19.15
CA PHE A 127 20.20 -4.52 -19.38
C PHE A 127 20.62 -3.18 -18.76
N THR A 128 21.12 -3.20 -17.53
CA THR A 128 21.54 -1.99 -16.83
C THR A 128 22.74 -1.33 -17.50
N GLN A 129 23.72 -2.12 -17.94
CA GLN A 129 24.87 -1.57 -18.65
C GLN A 129 24.49 -0.98 -20.01
N ASP A 130 23.68 -1.69 -20.78
CA ASP A 130 23.33 -1.30 -22.14
C ASP A 130 22.31 -0.13 -22.17
N VAL A 131 21.47 0.01 -21.15
CA VAL A 131 20.36 0.96 -21.15
C VAL A 131 20.56 2.14 -20.18
N TYR A 132 21.23 1.96 -19.03
CA TYR A 132 21.37 2.99 -18.01
C TYR A 132 22.75 3.62 -17.94
N LEU A 133 23.80 2.87 -18.28
CA LEU A 133 25.19 3.29 -18.07
C LEU A 133 25.97 3.47 -19.39
N ALA A 134 25.32 3.15 -20.50
CA ALA A 134 25.98 3.25 -21.80
C ALA A 134 26.34 4.71 -22.12
N ASP A 135 27.50 4.88 -22.74
CA ASP A 135 28.01 6.16 -23.24
C ASP A 135 28.38 7.20 -22.15
N LEU A 136 28.43 6.83 -20.85
CA LEU A 136 28.89 7.75 -19.77
C LEU A 136 30.25 8.39 -20.05
N ASP A 137 31.14 7.68 -20.75
CA ASP A 137 32.48 8.16 -21.16
C ASP A 137 32.46 9.20 -22.30
N LYS A 138 31.26 9.50 -22.85
CA LYS A 138 31.09 10.35 -24.04
C LYS A 138 30.50 11.73 -23.70
N ASN A 139 30.65 12.19 -22.48
CA ASN A 139 30.17 13.49 -22.01
C ASN A 139 28.66 13.72 -22.28
N VAL A 140 27.84 12.65 -22.14
CA VAL A 140 26.41 12.71 -22.47
C VAL A 140 25.59 13.34 -21.35
N VAL A 141 26.08 13.32 -20.10
CA VAL A 141 25.45 13.92 -18.90
C VAL A 141 26.45 14.78 -18.16
N ASP A 142 25.95 15.68 -17.31
CA ASP A 142 26.79 16.50 -16.46
C ASP A 142 27.24 15.73 -15.23
N PHE A 143 28.46 16.05 -14.76
CA PHE A 143 29.05 15.52 -13.55
C PHE A 143 29.19 16.64 -12.54
N VAL A 144 28.63 16.41 -11.34
CA VAL A 144 28.69 17.33 -10.21
C VAL A 144 29.65 16.80 -9.15
N PRO A 145 30.24 17.67 -8.31
CA PRO A 145 30.98 17.24 -7.13
C PRO A 145 30.09 16.41 -6.20
N ASN A 146 30.67 15.40 -5.56
CA ASN A 146 30.02 14.66 -4.49
C ASN A 146 29.92 15.52 -3.22
N PHE A 147 29.40 14.96 -2.12
CA PHE A 147 29.14 15.67 -0.87
C PHE A 147 30.38 16.31 -0.18
N ASP A 148 31.58 15.79 -0.43
CA ASP A 148 32.84 16.28 0.14
C ASP A 148 33.82 16.87 -0.92
N GLU A 149 33.36 17.02 -2.16
CA GLU A 149 34.10 17.55 -3.31
C GLU A 149 35.34 16.75 -3.71
N THR A 150 35.50 15.53 -3.20
CA THR A 150 36.64 14.65 -3.53
C THR A 150 36.46 13.86 -4.81
N GLU A 151 35.23 13.56 -5.17
CA GLU A 151 34.85 12.76 -6.33
C GLU A 151 33.79 13.49 -7.16
N LYS A 152 33.50 12.97 -8.35
CA LYS A 152 32.41 13.45 -9.20
C LYS A 152 31.39 12.34 -9.39
N GLU A 153 30.13 12.71 -9.38
CA GLU A 153 29.00 11.82 -9.66
C GLU A 153 28.15 12.39 -10.81
N PRO A 154 27.50 11.54 -11.63
CA PRO A 154 26.61 12.03 -12.66
C PRO A 154 25.36 12.63 -12.02
N GLU A 155 24.93 13.79 -12.52
CA GLU A 155 23.68 14.42 -12.08
C GLU A 155 22.48 13.49 -12.35
N VAL A 156 22.43 12.90 -13.54
CA VAL A 156 21.48 11.85 -13.97
C VAL A 156 22.21 10.79 -14.77
N LEU A 157 21.67 9.57 -14.83
CA LEU A 157 22.19 8.54 -15.72
C LEU A 157 21.62 8.69 -17.15
N PRO A 158 22.38 8.32 -18.20
CA PRO A 158 21.93 8.42 -19.59
C PRO A 158 20.95 7.29 -19.97
N VAL A 159 19.85 7.19 -19.24
CA VAL A 159 18.86 6.11 -19.41
C VAL A 159 18.15 6.23 -20.74
N ARG A 160 18.15 5.15 -21.53
CA ARG A 160 17.64 5.13 -22.91
C ARG A 160 16.16 4.80 -23.05
N VAL A 161 15.48 4.43 -21.95
CA VAL A 161 14.04 4.14 -21.91
C VAL A 161 13.38 4.97 -20.83
N PRO A 162 12.08 5.30 -20.92
CA PRO A 162 11.42 6.04 -19.85
C PRO A 162 11.24 5.15 -18.61
N ASN A 163 12.27 5.12 -17.78
CA ASN A 163 12.35 4.26 -16.60
C ASN A 163 11.21 4.48 -15.60
N LEU A 164 10.68 5.71 -15.49
CA LEU A 164 9.50 5.99 -14.68
C LEU A 164 8.30 5.12 -15.07
N LEU A 165 8.12 4.84 -16.35
CA LEU A 165 7.07 3.95 -16.83
C LEU A 165 7.49 2.48 -16.73
N VAL A 166 8.70 2.12 -17.15
CA VAL A 166 9.15 0.71 -17.22
C VAL A 166 9.23 0.06 -15.84
N ASN A 167 9.84 0.74 -14.88
CA ASN A 167 10.05 0.19 -13.51
C ASN A 167 9.12 0.78 -12.45
N GLY A 168 8.36 1.81 -12.82
CA GLY A 168 7.59 2.56 -11.84
C GLY A 168 8.47 3.24 -10.78
N ALA A 169 7.83 3.95 -9.88
CA ALA A 169 8.48 4.56 -8.72
C ALA A 169 7.50 4.66 -7.56
N ASP A 170 8.00 4.51 -6.36
CA ASP A 170 7.29 4.75 -5.11
C ASP A 170 8.14 5.65 -4.21
N GLY A 171 7.54 6.54 -3.44
CA GLY A 171 8.29 7.41 -2.54
C GLY A 171 7.39 8.27 -1.68
N ILE A 172 7.84 8.52 -0.45
CA ILE A 172 7.16 9.37 0.51
C ILE A 172 8.08 10.53 0.84
N ALA A 173 7.68 11.74 0.41
CA ALA A 173 8.35 12.99 0.73
C ALA A 173 7.57 13.77 1.80
N VAL A 174 7.98 14.97 2.11
CA VAL A 174 7.26 15.84 3.05
C VAL A 174 6.08 16.48 2.31
N GLY A 175 4.86 16.15 2.75
CA GLY A 175 3.63 16.70 2.17
C GLY A 175 3.21 16.15 0.82
N MET A 176 3.97 15.22 0.24
CA MET A 176 3.66 14.61 -1.06
C MET A 176 4.22 13.21 -1.19
N THR A 177 3.60 12.42 -2.05
CA THR A 177 4.02 11.04 -2.32
C THR A 177 4.05 10.79 -3.81
N THR A 178 4.92 9.90 -4.28
CA THR A 178 4.87 9.37 -5.64
C THR A 178 4.53 7.88 -5.60
N ASN A 179 3.72 7.43 -6.54
CA ASN A 179 3.40 6.02 -6.72
C ASN A 179 3.04 5.77 -8.18
N ILE A 180 4.05 5.42 -8.97
CA ILE A 180 3.96 5.22 -10.42
C ILE A 180 3.97 3.73 -10.70
N PRO A 181 2.94 3.17 -11.37
CA PRO A 181 2.90 1.75 -11.68
C PRO A 181 3.91 1.40 -12.78
N PRO A 182 4.50 0.19 -12.77
CA PRO A 182 5.35 -0.29 -13.86
C PRO A 182 4.53 -0.66 -15.10
N HIS A 183 5.16 -0.56 -16.28
CA HIS A 183 4.56 -0.87 -17.58
C HIS A 183 5.45 -1.81 -18.38
N ASN A 184 4.88 -2.45 -19.39
CA ASN A 184 5.61 -3.34 -20.28
C ASN A 184 6.62 -2.58 -21.13
N LEU A 185 7.90 -3.03 -21.11
CA LEU A 185 8.98 -2.39 -21.86
C LEU A 185 8.68 -2.26 -23.36
N SER A 186 8.14 -3.33 -23.97
CA SER A 186 7.87 -3.35 -25.41
C SER A 186 6.80 -2.33 -25.79
N GLU A 187 5.74 -2.24 -25.00
CA GLU A 187 4.62 -1.30 -25.21
C GLU A 187 5.03 0.15 -24.99
N VAL A 188 5.84 0.39 -23.96
CA VAL A 188 6.40 1.72 -23.68
C VAL A 188 7.30 2.19 -24.83
N VAL A 189 8.14 1.30 -25.38
CA VAL A 189 8.98 1.63 -26.54
C VAL A 189 8.12 1.95 -27.77
N ASP A 190 7.04 1.19 -28.01
CA ASP A 190 6.12 1.45 -29.12
C ASP A 190 5.43 2.81 -28.95
N ALA A 191 4.97 3.15 -27.75
CA ALA A 191 4.37 4.44 -27.43
C ALA A 191 5.34 5.61 -27.63
N VAL A 192 6.61 5.46 -27.19
CA VAL A 192 7.67 6.45 -27.44
C VAL A 192 7.91 6.64 -28.93
N CYS A 193 8.02 5.56 -29.69
CA CYS A 193 8.22 5.64 -31.15
C CYS A 193 7.03 6.32 -31.86
N ALA A 194 5.80 6.02 -31.45
CA ALA A 194 4.60 6.66 -31.99
C ALA A 194 4.55 8.16 -31.68
N TYR A 195 4.89 8.55 -30.45
CA TYR A 195 4.99 9.98 -30.08
C TYR A 195 6.07 10.72 -30.91
N MET A 196 7.21 10.07 -31.17
CA MET A 196 8.26 10.64 -32.04
C MET A 196 7.81 10.81 -33.51
N ASP A 197 6.85 10.00 -33.99
CA ASP A 197 6.24 10.16 -35.32
C ASP A 197 5.19 11.25 -35.36
N ASN A 198 4.44 11.42 -34.27
CA ASN A 198 3.37 12.41 -34.12
C ASN A 198 3.36 12.97 -32.69
N GLU A 199 3.91 14.16 -32.49
CA GLU A 199 3.95 14.82 -31.18
C GLU A 199 2.54 15.21 -30.68
N ASP A 200 1.54 15.34 -31.59
CA ASP A 200 0.15 15.65 -31.26
C ASP A 200 -0.71 14.42 -30.93
N ILE A 201 -0.13 13.22 -30.91
CA ILE A 201 -0.81 11.97 -30.55
C ILE A 201 -1.58 12.12 -29.23
N THR A 202 -2.81 11.64 -29.19
CA THR A 202 -3.67 11.73 -28.00
C THR A 202 -3.31 10.63 -26.98
N THR A 203 -3.74 10.82 -25.72
CA THR A 203 -3.59 9.81 -24.67
C THR A 203 -4.29 8.50 -25.05
N ASP A 204 -5.47 8.57 -25.66
CA ASP A 204 -6.22 7.39 -26.11
C ASP A 204 -5.48 6.61 -27.21
N GLU A 205 -4.84 7.29 -28.14
CA GLU A 205 -4.02 6.65 -29.18
C GLU A 205 -2.76 6.02 -28.57
N LEU A 206 -2.11 6.67 -27.61
CA LEU A 206 -1.00 6.08 -26.85
C LEU A 206 -1.43 4.82 -26.10
N MET A 207 -2.64 4.81 -25.54
CA MET A 207 -3.20 3.66 -24.83
C MET A 207 -3.54 2.47 -25.73
N GLN A 208 -3.64 2.65 -27.06
CA GLN A 208 -3.73 1.52 -27.98
C GLN A 208 -2.42 0.74 -28.05
N LEU A 209 -1.30 1.41 -27.79
CA LEU A 209 0.05 0.81 -27.80
C LEU A 209 0.50 0.40 -26.40
N CYS A 210 0.15 1.18 -25.38
CA CYS A 210 0.44 0.93 -23.98
C CYS A 210 -0.87 0.99 -23.18
N PRO A 211 -1.67 -0.09 -23.16
CA PRO A 211 -3.05 -0.07 -22.66
C PRO A 211 -3.17 0.13 -21.17
N GLY A 212 -2.08 -0.04 -20.41
CA GLY A 212 -2.08 0.13 -18.97
C GLY A 212 -0.87 -0.46 -18.29
N PRO A 213 -0.84 -0.49 -16.97
CA PRO A 213 0.28 -1.00 -16.21
C PRO A 213 0.51 -2.50 -16.46
N ASP A 214 1.75 -2.92 -16.26
CA ASP A 214 2.15 -4.33 -16.33
C ASP A 214 2.95 -4.68 -15.07
N PHE A 215 2.24 -5.23 -14.09
CA PHE A 215 2.83 -5.54 -12.80
C PHE A 215 3.66 -6.83 -12.87
N PRO A 216 4.82 -6.88 -12.19
CA PRO A 216 5.66 -8.09 -12.15
C PRO A 216 4.94 -9.33 -11.62
N THR A 217 3.95 -9.13 -10.74
CA THR A 217 3.13 -10.19 -10.13
C THR A 217 1.98 -10.68 -11.03
N GLY A 218 1.78 -10.07 -12.20
CA GLY A 218 0.61 -10.34 -13.05
C GLY A 218 -0.67 -9.74 -12.48
N GLY A 219 -1.72 -10.55 -12.40
CA GLY A 219 -3.04 -10.16 -11.93
C GLY A 219 -3.89 -9.50 -13.01
N ILE A 220 -5.02 -8.95 -12.60
CA ILE A 220 -6.04 -8.38 -13.48
C ILE A 220 -6.37 -6.96 -13.04
N VAL A 221 -6.26 -6.00 -13.94
CA VAL A 221 -6.83 -4.65 -13.77
C VAL A 221 -8.29 -4.70 -14.21
N ILE A 222 -9.21 -4.30 -13.32
CA ILE A 222 -10.66 -4.46 -13.54
C ILE A 222 -11.42 -3.15 -13.80
N ASN A 223 -10.72 -2.04 -13.96
CA ASN A 223 -11.31 -0.73 -14.26
C ASN A 223 -10.61 -0.06 -15.45
N LYS A 224 -10.55 -0.78 -16.58
CA LYS A 224 -9.93 -0.33 -17.82
C LYS A 224 -10.45 1.03 -18.30
N SER A 225 -11.77 1.24 -18.22
CA SER A 225 -12.42 2.47 -18.63
C SER A 225 -11.96 3.73 -17.87
N GLU A 226 -11.44 3.58 -16.65
CA GLU A 226 -10.93 4.69 -15.84
C GLU A 226 -9.47 5.04 -16.15
N LEU A 227 -8.72 4.15 -16.83
CA LEU A 227 -7.28 4.33 -17.07
C LEU A 227 -6.96 5.57 -17.93
N GLY A 228 -7.82 5.92 -18.90
CA GLY A 228 -7.63 7.09 -19.73
C GLY A 228 -7.51 8.39 -18.92
N ALA A 229 -8.45 8.61 -18.00
CA ALA A 229 -8.44 9.76 -17.12
C ALA A 229 -7.22 9.76 -16.15
N ILE A 230 -6.80 8.58 -15.69
CA ILE A 230 -5.62 8.43 -14.84
C ILE A 230 -4.34 8.83 -15.59
N TYR A 231 -4.21 8.41 -16.83
CA TYR A 231 -3.04 8.72 -17.65
C TYR A 231 -3.00 10.15 -18.17
N GLU A 232 -4.16 10.79 -18.30
CA GLU A 232 -4.23 12.21 -18.62
C GLU A 232 -3.82 13.09 -17.43
N THR A 233 -4.34 12.78 -16.24
CA THR A 233 -4.14 13.61 -15.04
C THR A 233 -2.92 13.22 -14.21
N GLY A 234 -2.36 12.02 -14.40
CA GLY A 234 -1.30 11.47 -13.57
C GLY A 234 -1.75 10.99 -12.19
N THR A 235 -3.06 11.01 -11.89
CA THR A 235 -3.60 10.62 -10.57
C THR A 235 -4.84 9.77 -10.70
N GLY A 236 -5.03 8.82 -9.76
CA GLY A 236 -6.24 8.00 -9.72
C GLY A 236 -6.08 6.70 -8.95
N LYS A 237 -6.99 5.79 -9.18
CA LYS A 237 -7.02 4.49 -8.48
C LYS A 237 -7.19 3.36 -9.49
N ILE A 238 -6.25 2.43 -9.50
CA ILE A 238 -6.32 1.21 -10.30
C ILE A 238 -6.77 0.07 -9.39
N LYS A 239 -7.83 -0.64 -9.79
CA LYS A 239 -8.34 -1.80 -9.07
C LYS A 239 -7.65 -3.06 -9.60
N LEU A 240 -7.02 -3.79 -8.69
CA LEU A 240 -6.24 -4.99 -9.00
C LEU A 240 -6.89 -6.21 -8.39
N ARG A 241 -7.03 -7.28 -9.15
CA ARG A 241 -7.42 -8.63 -8.70
C ARG A 241 -6.29 -9.62 -8.89
N GLY A 242 -6.16 -10.54 -7.93
CA GLY A 242 -5.38 -11.75 -8.13
C GLY A 242 -6.10 -12.71 -9.09
N LYS A 243 -5.35 -13.57 -9.75
CA LYS A 243 -5.88 -14.60 -10.64
C LYS A 243 -6.10 -15.88 -9.87
N VAL A 244 -7.32 -16.40 -10.01
CA VAL A 244 -7.76 -17.62 -9.35
C VAL A 244 -8.07 -18.67 -10.40
N VAL A 245 -7.66 -19.92 -10.15
CA VAL A 245 -7.88 -21.05 -11.05
C VAL A 245 -8.55 -22.17 -10.26
N PHE A 246 -9.64 -22.71 -10.78
CA PHE A 246 -10.28 -23.88 -10.22
C PHE A 246 -9.60 -25.15 -10.75
N GLU A 247 -9.11 -25.99 -9.85
CA GLU A 247 -8.55 -27.31 -10.15
C GLU A 247 -9.50 -28.40 -9.61
N PRO A 248 -10.25 -29.12 -10.47
CA PRO A 248 -11.12 -30.19 -10.03
C PRO A 248 -10.32 -31.40 -9.52
N ALA A 249 -10.88 -32.11 -8.56
CA ALA A 249 -10.32 -33.35 -8.03
C ALA A 249 -10.13 -34.41 -9.14
N LYS A 250 -8.96 -34.98 -9.25
CA LYS A 250 -8.63 -36.00 -10.25
C LYS A 250 -9.21 -37.39 -9.90
N ASN A 251 -9.44 -37.61 -8.62
CA ASN A 251 -9.96 -38.89 -8.11
C ASN A 251 -10.85 -38.68 -6.86
N ARG A 252 -11.50 -39.74 -6.37
CA ARG A 252 -12.46 -39.68 -5.24
C ARG A 252 -11.81 -39.34 -3.89
N SER A 253 -10.50 -39.50 -3.76
CA SER A 253 -9.74 -39.23 -2.52
C SER A 253 -9.22 -37.78 -2.47
N GLU A 254 -9.18 -37.11 -3.60
CA GLU A 254 -8.77 -35.70 -3.67
C GLU A 254 -9.98 -34.78 -3.51
N LYS A 255 -9.71 -33.54 -3.11
CA LYS A 255 -10.69 -32.47 -3.02
C LYS A 255 -10.51 -31.51 -4.19
N ASP A 256 -11.59 -30.85 -4.57
CA ASP A 256 -11.51 -29.71 -5.46
C ASP A 256 -10.66 -28.61 -4.82
N LYS A 257 -9.90 -27.89 -5.64
CA LYS A 257 -9.00 -26.84 -5.18
C LYS A 257 -9.30 -25.54 -5.90
N LEU A 258 -9.23 -24.46 -5.15
CA LEU A 258 -9.20 -23.11 -5.68
C LEU A 258 -7.77 -22.57 -5.48
N VAL A 259 -7.07 -22.34 -6.57
CA VAL A 259 -5.64 -22.00 -6.56
C VAL A 259 -5.45 -20.57 -6.98
N ILE A 260 -4.78 -19.79 -6.16
CA ILE A 260 -4.36 -18.43 -6.50
C ILE A 260 -2.97 -18.52 -7.13
N THR A 261 -2.89 -18.16 -8.40
CA THR A 261 -1.66 -18.24 -9.22
C THR A 261 -0.97 -16.89 -9.40
N GLU A 262 -1.72 -15.80 -9.29
CA GLU A 262 -1.20 -14.43 -9.36
C GLU A 262 -1.88 -13.57 -8.29
N ILE A 263 -1.11 -12.66 -7.69
CA ILE A 263 -1.58 -11.78 -6.62
C ILE A 263 -1.55 -10.32 -7.04
N PRO A 264 -2.42 -9.46 -6.48
CA PRO A 264 -2.27 -8.01 -6.66
C PRO A 264 -0.88 -7.54 -6.24
N TYR A 265 -0.29 -6.61 -6.99
CA TYR A 265 1.03 -6.05 -6.68
C TYR A 265 1.11 -5.45 -5.26
N THR A 266 0.00 -4.91 -4.76
CA THR A 266 -0.13 -4.38 -3.39
C THR A 266 -0.08 -5.46 -2.31
N MET A 267 -0.16 -6.74 -2.69
CA MET A 267 -0.18 -7.87 -1.76
C MET A 267 1.22 -8.47 -1.49
N ILE A 268 2.26 -7.98 -2.14
CA ILE A 268 3.65 -8.42 -1.97
C ILE A 268 4.09 -8.29 -0.50
N GLY A 269 4.90 -9.23 -0.04
CA GLY A 269 5.51 -9.23 1.28
C GLY A 269 4.57 -9.73 2.38
N ALA A 270 4.62 -9.13 3.56
CA ALA A 270 3.85 -9.54 4.74
C ALA A 270 2.31 -9.61 4.51
N ASN A 271 1.81 -9.01 3.42
CA ASN A 271 0.39 -9.06 3.09
C ASN A 271 -0.08 -10.44 2.61
N ILE A 272 0.83 -11.31 2.12
CA ILE A 272 0.48 -12.70 1.78
C ILE A 272 0.11 -13.47 3.05
N GLY A 273 0.94 -13.39 4.10
CA GLY A 273 0.63 -14.00 5.41
C GLY A 273 -0.66 -13.45 6.01
N LYS A 274 -0.89 -12.14 5.88
CA LYS A 274 -2.14 -11.51 6.31
C LYS A 274 -3.35 -12.03 5.53
N PHE A 275 -3.24 -12.19 4.21
CA PHE A 275 -4.29 -12.77 3.38
C PHE A 275 -4.68 -14.18 3.85
N ILE A 276 -3.69 -15.04 4.14
CA ILE A 276 -3.94 -16.39 4.67
C ILE A 276 -4.70 -16.31 6.00
N SER A 277 -4.26 -15.43 6.92
CA SER A 277 -4.93 -15.21 8.19
C SER A 277 -6.36 -14.68 8.03
N ASP A 278 -6.60 -13.78 7.08
CA ASP A 278 -7.93 -13.26 6.76
C ASP A 278 -8.86 -14.39 6.26
N VAL A 279 -8.36 -15.30 5.40
CA VAL A 279 -9.12 -16.47 4.93
C VAL A 279 -9.44 -17.42 6.09
N VAL A 280 -8.49 -17.71 6.96
CA VAL A 280 -8.72 -18.52 8.18
C VAL A 280 -9.81 -17.88 9.04
N SER A 281 -9.77 -16.57 9.24
CA SER A 281 -10.80 -15.84 9.98
C SER A 281 -12.19 -15.93 9.33
N LEU A 282 -12.28 -15.97 7.99
CA LEU A 282 -13.56 -16.20 7.29
C LEU A 282 -14.13 -17.60 7.58
N ILE A 283 -13.28 -18.61 7.73
CA ILE A 283 -13.67 -19.98 8.10
C ILE A 283 -14.13 -20.02 9.55
N GLU A 284 -13.33 -19.52 10.49
CA GLU A 284 -13.61 -19.50 11.91
C GLU A 284 -14.89 -18.72 12.26
N THR A 285 -15.10 -17.57 11.62
CA THR A 285 -16.31 -16.74 11.78
C THR A 285 -17.52 -17.30 11.02
N LYS A 286 -17.40 -18.47 10.41
CA LYS A 286 -18.47 -19.14 9.64
C LYS A 286 -19.07 -18.27 8.52
N LYS A 287 -18.32 -17.33 7.97
CA LYS A 287 -18.74 -16.57 6.79
C LYS A 287 -18.71 -17.41 5.53
N THR A 288 -17.86 -18.42 5.50
CA THR A 288 -17.88 -19.51 4.52
C THR A 288 -17.69 -20.85 5.24
N THR A 289 -18.32 -21.88 4.68
CA THR A 289 -18.12 -23.27 5.11
C THR A 289 -17.55 -24.10 3.97
N ASP A 290 -17.28 -23.48 2.83
CA ASP A 290 -16.92 -24.17 1.58
C ASP A 290 -15.42 -24.47 1.51
N ILE A 291 -14.59 -23.79 2.33
CA ILE A 291 -13.14 -24.05 2.46
C ILE A 291 -12.92 -25.07 3.59
N VAL A 292 -12.07 -26.04 3.31
CA VAL A 292 -11.63 -27.05 4.30
C VAL A 292 -10.27 -26.69 4.91
N ASP A 293 -9.34 -26.27 4.01
CA ASP A 293 -7.95 -25.96 4.41
C ASP A 293 -7.37 -24.92 3.44
N ILE A 294 -6.34 -24.21 3.88
CA ILE A 294 -5.53 -23.29 3.09
C ILE A 294 -4.05 -23.58 3.30
N SER A 295 -3.32 -23.75 2.20
CA SER A 295 -1.88 -23.96 2.20
C SER A 295 -1.17 -23.02 1.26
N ASN A 296 0.06 -22.64 1.60
CA ASN A 296 0.94 -21.88 0.72
C ASN A 296 1.98 -22.84 0.12
N GLU A 297 1.86 -23.09 -1.15
CA GLU A 297 2.75 -23.94 -1.94
C GLU A 297 3.64 -23.11 -2.88
N SER A 298 3.74 -21.80 -2.67
CA SER A 298 4.55 -20.90 -3.49
C SER A 298 6.01 -21.31 -3.49
N SER A 299 6.67 -21.15 -4.63
CA SER A 299 8.05 -21.56 -4.84
C SER A 299 8.77 -20.60 -5.78
N LYS A 300 9.97 -20.94 -6.20
CA LYS A 300 10.71 -20.20 -7.25
C LYS A 300 10.00 -20.20 -8.61
N GLU A 301 9.07 -21.12 -8.83
CA GLU A 301 8.28 -21.21 -10.06
C GLU A 301 7.11 -20.22 -10.08
N GLY A 302 6.74 -19.65 -8.93
CA GLY A 302 5.70 -18.63 -8.83
C GLY A 302 4.82 -18.79 -7.58
N ILE A 303 3.80 -17.95 -7.52
CA ILE A 303 2.78 -17.96 -6.45
C ILE A 303 1.85 -19.15 -6.66
N ARG A 304 1.62 -19.91 -5.60
CA ARG A 304 0.65 -20.99 -5.53
C ARG A 304 0.06 -21.09 -4.12
N ILE A 305 -1.05 -20.40 -3.89
CA ILE A 305 -1.82 -20.49 -2.64
C ILE A 305 -3.04 -21.34 -2.92
N VAL A 306 -3.17 -22.47 -2.21
CA VAL A 306 -4.17 -23.49 -2.47
C VAL A 306 -5.23 -23.50 -1.37
N LEU A 307 -6.49 -23.36 -1.74
CA LEU A 307 -7.65 -23.54 -0.88
C LEU A 307 -8.32 -24.89 -1.24
N GLU A 308 -8.33 -25.82 -0.32
CA GLU A 308 -9.08 -27.07 -0.47
C GLU A 308 -10.56 -26.84 -0.22
N LEU A 309 -11.41 -27.29 -1.13
CA LEU A 309 -12.84 -27.04 -1.10
C LEU A 309 -13.62 -28.26 -0.59
N LYS A 310 -14.79 -28.00 -0.01
CA LYS A 310 -15.78 -29.03 0.25
C LYS A 310 -16.43 -29.47 -1.06
N LYS A 311 -16.92 -30.70 -1.06
CA LYS A 311 -17.69 -31.24 -2.18
C LYS A 311 -18.92 -30.35 -2.46
N ASN A 312 -19.13 -29.99 -3.71
CA ASN A 312 -20.20 -29.09 -4.17
C ASN A 312 -20.10 -27.64 -3.61
N ALA A 313 -18.89 -27.13 -3.35
CA ALA A 313 -18.68 -25.74 -3.01
C ALA A 313 -19.11 -24.80 -4.16
N ASP A 314 -19.72 -23.68 -3.80
CA ASP A 314 -20.04 -22.63 -4.78
C ASP A 314 -18.79 -21.79 -5.05
N VAL A 315 -18.02 -22.22 -6.06
CA VAL A 315 -16.72 -21.66 -6.41
C VAL A 315 -16.83 -20.17 -6.76
N LYS A 316 -17.85 -19.78 -7.55
CA LYS A 316 -18.00 -18.38 -7.98
C LYS A 316 -18.35 -17.46 -6.83
N ASN A 317 -19.25 -17.88 -5.95
CA ASN A 317 -19.59 -17.10 -4.77
C ASN A 317 -18.44 -17.03 -3.77
N LEU A 318 -17.65 -18.10 -3.65
CA LEU A 318 -16.44 -18.12 -2.82
C LEU A 318 -15.36 -17.16 -3.36
N GLU A 319 -15.13 -17.15 -4.66
CA GLU A 319 -14.22 -16.21 -5.32
C GLU A 319 -14.64 -14.76 -5.07
N ASN A 320 -15.92 -14.45 -5.23
CA ASN A 320 -16.48 -13.13 -4.91
C ASN A 320 -16.34 -12.76 -3.42
N LEU A 321 -16.47 -13.74 -2.53
CA LEU A 321 -16.22 -13.53 -1.10
C LEU A 321 -14.77 -13.13 -0.83
N LEU A 322 -13.81 -13.84 -1.45
CA LEU A 322 -12.39 -13.56 -1.31
C LEU A 322 -12.04 -12.16 -1.82
N TYR A 323 -12.52 -11.78 -3.00
CA TYR A 323 -12.33 -10.42 -3.54
C TYR A 323 -12.93 -9.34 -2.63
N LYS A 324 -14.13 -9.56 -2.08
CA LYS A 324 -14.80 -8.55 -1.25
C LYS A 324 -14.26 -8.44 0.17
N LYS A 325 -13.67 -9.50 0.73
CA LYS A 325 -13.32 -9.56 2.16
C LYS A 325 -11.83 -9.70 2.44
N THR A 326 -11.01 -9.84 1.43
CA THR A 326 -9.56 -9.98 1.55
C THR A 326 -8.85 -9.01 0.60
N LYS A 327 -7.53 -8.97 0.67
CA LYS A 327 -6.68 -8.19 -0.26
C LYS A 327 -6.46 -8.86 -1.62
N LEU A 328 -7.19 -9.93 -1.95
CA LEU A 328 -7.15 -10.55 -3.27
C LEU A 328 -7.72 -9.60 -4.36
N GLU A 329 -8.58 -8.66 -3.98
CA GLU A 329 -8.88 -7.45 -4.72
C GLU A 329 -8.42 -6.26 -3.88
N ASP A 330 -7.60 -5.39 -4.45
CA ASP A 330 -7.07 -4.22 -3.76
C ASP A 330 -6.92 -3.05 -4.74
N THR A 331 -6.65 -1.87 -4.21
CA THR A 331 -6.54 -0.65 -4.99
C THR A 331 -5.11 -0.13 -4.96
N PHE A 332 -4.53 0.07 -6.14
CA PHE A 332 -3.27 0.78 -6.32
C PHE A 332 -3.57 2.28 -6.56
N GLY A 333 -3.18 3.11 -5.60
CA GLY A 333 -3.32 4.58 -5.76
C GLY A 333 -2.22 5.10 -6.67
N VAL A 334 -2.58 5.67 -7.81
CA VAL A 334 -1.64 6.27 -8.75
C VAL A 334 -1.42 7.74 -8.40
N ASN A 335 -0.16 8.14 -8.34
CA ASN A 335 0.28 9.52 -8.30
C ASN A 335 1.63 9.62 -9.03
N MET A 336 1.61 10.04 -10.29
CA MET A 336 2.80 10.10 -11.15
C MET A 336 3.57 11.40 -10.92
N LEU A 337 4.05 11.57 -9.69
CA LEU A 337 4.83 12.73 -9.26
C LEU A 337 6.34 12.47 -9.48
N ALA A 338 7.01 13.37 -10.19
CA ALA A 338 8.45 13.31 -10.44
C ALA A 338 9.09 14.69 -10.35
N ILE A 339 10.41 14.75 -10.29
CA ILE A 339 11.16 16.01 -10.34
C ILE A 339 11.40 16.39 -11.80
N VAL A 340 10.91 17.59 -12.17
CA VAL A 340 11.11 18.22 -13.48
C VAL A 340 11.82 19.55 -13.23
N ASP A 341 13.00 19.73 -13.77
CA ASP A 341 13.80 20.97 -13.63
C ASP A 341 13.90 21.45 -12.16
N GLY A 342 14.14 20.50 -11.24
CA GLY A 342 14.27 20.77 -9.81
C GLY A 342 12.97 21.00 -9.04
N ARG A 343 11.79 20.82 -9.68
CA ARG A 343 10.47 20.99 -9.07
C ARG A 343 9.66 19.72 -9.12
N PRO A 344 8.85 19.42 -8.09
CA PRO A 344 7.93 18.29 -8.14
C PRO A 344 6.72 18.62 -9.01
N GLU A 345 6.44 17.79 -10.01
CA GLU A 345 5.30 17.92 -10.91
C GLU A 345 4.58 16.58 -11.05
N THR A 346 3.24 16.62 -11.10
CA THR A 346 2.42 15.45 -11.43
C THR A 346 2.23 15.39 -12.94
N LEU A 347 2.62 14.28 -13.54
CA LEU A 347 2.74 14.14 -14.99
C LEU A 347 1.75 13.12 -15.53
N GLY A 348 1.13 13.40 -16.67
CA GLY A 348 0.45 12.40 -17.47
C GLY A 348 1.44 11.47 -18.20
N ILE A 349 0.94 10.38 -18.78
CA ILE A 349 1.81 9.45 -19.54
C ILE A 349 2.48 10.15 -20.72
N LYS A 350 1.73 11.02 -21.42
CA LYS A 350 2.24 11.80 -22.55
C LYS A 350 3.37 12.75 -22.13
N ASP A 351 3.24 13.39 -20.96
CA ASP A 351 4.26 14.31 -20.46
C ASP A 351 5.55 13.56 -20.09
N ILE A 352 5.44 12.39 -19.44
CA ILE A 352 6.61 11.54 -19.13
C ILE A 352 7.33 11.15 -20.42
N ILE A 353 6.60 10.72 -21.45
CA ILE A 353 7.18 10.37 -22.76
C ILE A 353 7.85 11.59 -23.41
N LYS A 354 7.21 12.75 -23.36
CA LYS A 354 7.75 14.01 -23.88
C LYS A 354 9.09 14.39 -23.21
N HIS A 355 9.14 14.39 -21.88
CA HIS A 355 10.38 14.68 -21.13
C HIS A 355 11.46 13.67 -21.46
N HIS A 356 11.13 12.39 -21.53
CA HIS A 356 12.07 11.36 -21.94
C HIS A 356 12.65 11.60 -23.32
N ILE A 357 11.81 11.89 -24.31
CA ILE A 357 12.26 12.14 -25.69
C ILE A 357 13.17 13.38 -25.77
N ASN A 358 12.81 14.46 -25.09
CA ASN A 358 13.65 15.64 -25.02
C ASN A 358 15.04 15.31 -24.45
N PHE A 359 15.07 14.52 -23.39
CA PHE A 359 16.32 14.02 -22.79
C PHE A 359 17.10 13.13 -23.77
N GLN A 360 16.45 12.24 -24.53
CA GLN A 360 17.12 11.43 -25.55
C GLN A 360 17.75 12.29 -26.65
N TYR A 361 17.11 13.37 -27.09
CA TYR A 361 17.70 14.32 -28.06
C TYR A 361 18.92 15.02 -27.45
N GLU A 362 18.87 15.41 -26.19
CA GLU A 362 20.02 16.00 -25.49
C GLU A 362 21.19 15.02 -25.42
N LEU A 363 20.95 13.79 -24.94
CA LEU A 363 21.96 12.72 -24.86
C LEU A 363 22.59 12.45 -26.23
N ALA A 364 21.76 12.31 -27.28
CA ALA A 364 22.24 12.06 -28.63
C ALA A 364 23.05 13.24 -29.16
N THR A 365 22.61 14.48 -28.95
CA THR A 365 23.35 15.67 -29.37
C THR A 365 24.72 15.70 -28.72
N ARG A 366 24.82 15.55 -27.42
CA ARG A 366 26.08 15.56 -26.66
C ARG A 366 26.99 14.41 -27.11
N LYS A 367 26.45 13.20 -27.27
CA LYS A 367 27.16 12.01 -27.76
C LYS A 367 27.81 12.26 -29.12
N TYR A 368 26.97 12.67 -30.08
CA TYR A 368 27.48 12.84 -31.46
C TYR A 368 28.38 14.05 -31.60
N THR A 369 28.21 15.10 -30.81
CA THR A 369 29.16 16.23 -30.75
C THR A 369 30.53 15.76 -30.26
N THR A 370 30.58 15.03 -29.16
CA THR A 370 31.83 14.47 -28.60
C THR A 370 32.50 13.52 -29.55
N LEU A 371 31.73 12.63 -30.20
CA LEU A 371 32.25 11.71 -31.20
C LEU A 371 32.76 12.45 -32.46
N LEU A 372 32.07 13.48 -32.91
CA LEU A 372 32.47 14.30 -34.05
C LEU A 372 33.77 15.04 -33.76
N GLU A 373 33.92 15.68 -32.63
CA GLU A 373 35.14 16.36 -32.20
C GLU A 373 36.32 15.38 -32.14
N LYS A 374 36.10 14.20 -31.56
CA LYS A 374 37.12 13.15 -31.50
C LYS A 374 37.55 12.67 -32.89
N GLU A 375 36.59 12.40 -33.79
CA GLU A 375 36.94 11.97 -35.16
C GLU A 375 37.54 13.10 -35.99
N LYS A 376 37.15 14.39 -35.79
CA LYS A 376 37.83 15.52 -36.41
C LYS A 376 39.28 15.66 -35.96
N ALA A 377 39.53 15.49 -34.64
CA ALA A 377 40.91 15.46 -34.13
C ALA A 377 41.72 14.26 -34.66
N ASN A 378 41.11 13.07 -34.79
CA ASN A 378 41.72 11.90 -35.37
C ASN A 378 42.03 12.11 -36.86
N ARG A 379 41.12 12.70 -37.64
CA ARG A 379 41.32 13.04 -39.05
C ARG A 379 42.49 13.99 -39.20
N GLU A 380 42.51 15.10 -38.41
CA GLU A 380 43.62 16.07 -38.42
C GLU A 380 44.99 15.38 -38.24
N ILE A 381 45.09 14.50 -37.24
CA ILE A 381 46.34 13.76 -36.97
C ILE A 381 46.72 12.85 -38.18
N LYS A 382 45.75 12.07 -38.70
CA LYS A 382 45.99 11.15 -39.80
C LYS A 382 46.36 11.85 -41.10
N GLU A 383 45.72 12.98 -41.38
CA GLU A 383 46.05 13.85 -42.52
C GLU A 383 47.48 14.35 -42.42
N GLY A 384 47.92 14.81 -41.24
CA GLY A 384 49.27 15.22 -40.97
C GLY A 384 50.29 14.08 -41.15
N LEU A 385 49.96 12.85 -40.69
CA LEU A 385 50.81 11.70 -40.83
C LEU A 385 50.94 11.24 -42.32
N ILE A 386 49.86 11.28 -43.10
CA ILE A 386 49.88 10.98 -44.53
C ILE A 386 50.78 11.97 -45.23
N ARG A 387 50.58 13.29 -45.03
CA ARG A 387 51.40 14.36 -45.58
C ARG A 387 52.85 14.24 -45.15
N ALA A 388 53.13 13.81 -43.91
CA ALA A 388 54.48 13.56 -43.41
C ALA A 388 55.14 12.37 -44.09
N CYS A 389 54.42 11.31 -44.44
CA CYS A 389 54.96 10.17 -45.18
C CYS A 389 55.43 10.58 -46.58
N ASP A 390 54.72 11.52 -47.25
CA ASP A 390 55.10 12.01 -48.59
C ASP A 390 56.39 12.85 -48.56
N ILE A 391 56.71 13.50 -47.44
CA ILE A 391 57.89 14.34 -47.28
C ILE A 391 58.86 13.78 -46.20
N ILE A 392 58.89 12.48 -46.03
CA ILE A 392 59.54 11.84 -44.89
C ILE A 392 61.05 12.13 -44.85
N ASP A 393 61.70 12.20 -46.01
CA ASP A 393 63.16 12.49 -46.15
C ASP A 393 63.47 13.87 -45.59
N LEU A 394 62.63 14.86 -45.86
CA LEU A 394 62.70 16.21 -45.27
C LEU A 394 62.57 16.19 -43.77
N ILE A 395 61.56 15.45 -43.23
CA ILE A 395 61.33 15.33 -41.80
C ILE A 395 62.55 14.67 -41.12
N ILE A 396 63.08 13.63 -41.66
CA ILE A 396 64.34 12.98 -41.15
C ILE A 396 65.49 14.00 -41.14
N GLU A 397 65.59 14.83 -42.16
CA GLU A 397 66.65 15.84 -42.26
C GLU A 397 66.47 16.89 -41.17
N ILE A 398 65.22 17.41 -40.92
CA ILE A 398 64.92 18.32 -39.88
C ILE A 398 65.25 17.73 -38.49
N LEU A 399 64.86 16.47 -38.24
CA LEU A 399 65.12 15.78 -36.98
C LEU A 399 66.62 15.63 -36.69
N ARG A 400 67.40 15.25 -37.73
CA ARG A 400 68.86 15.10 -37.59
C ARG A 400 69.63 16.42 -37.50
N GLY A 401 69.07 17.49 -38.11
CA GLY A 401 69.66 18.79 -38.12
C GLY A 401 69.34 19.66 -36.88
N SER A 402 68.27 19.28 -36.16
CA SER A 402 67.77 20.01 -34.96
C SER A 402 68.59 19.64 -33.71
N ALA A 403 68.87 20.59 -32.88
CA ALA A 403 69.59 20.40 -31.59
C ALA A 403 68.72 19.78 -30.49
N ASN A 404 67.41 19.95 -30.56
CA ASN A 404 66.44 19.42 -29.59
C ASN A 404 65.05 19.28 -30.23
N LEU A 405 64.17 18.54 -29.51
CA LEU A 405 62.82 18.24 -29.96
C LEU A 405 61.95 19.50 -30.15
N LYS A 406 62.14 20.54 -29.32
CA LYS A 406 61.41 21.80 -29.41
C LYS A 406 61.70 22.53 -30.73
N MET A 407 62.97 22.55 -31.16
CA MET A 407 63.41 23.16 -32.43
C MET A 407 62.81 22.40 -33.60
N ALA A 408 62.83 21.05 -33.57
CA ALA A 408 62.21 20.24 -34.62
C ALA A 408 60.70 20.46 -34.70
N LYS A 409 60.01 20.55 -33.56
CA LYS A 409 58.58 20.84 -33.47
C LYS A 409 58.26 22.23 -34.03
N ASP A 410 59.03 23.27 -33.64
CA ASP A 410 58.84 24.63 -34.11
C ASP A 410 59.05 24.77 -35.63
N CYS A 411 59.99 24.01 -36.18
CA CYS A 411 60.17 23.95 -37.62
C CYS A 411 58.96 23.30 -38.33
N LEU A 412 58.42 22.22 -37.77
CA LEU A 412 57.22 21.57 -38.34
C LEU A 412 55.96 22.44 -38.28
N VAL A 413 55.79 23.21 -37.20
CA VAL A 413 54.59 24.02 -36.97
C VAL A 413 54.72 25.39 -37.64
N ASN A 414 55.83 26.10 -37.43
CA ASN A 414 55.96 27.49 -37.82
C ASN A 414 56.91 27.69 -39.01
N GLY A 415 57.49 26.62 -39.58
CA GLY A 415 58.50 26.72 -40.62
C GLY A 415 59.79 27.40 -40.16
N ASN A 416 60.08 27.44 -38.87
CA ASN A 416 61.28 28.08 -38.33
C ASN A 416 62.50 27.18 -38.60
N VAL A 417 63.38 27.64 -39.49
CA VAL A 417 64.57 26.94 -39.91
C VAL A 417 65.86 27.40 -39.23
N GLU A 418 65.78 28.34 -38.29
CA GLU A 418 66.93 28.89 -37.55
C GLU A 418 67.61 27.80 -36.72
N GLY A 419 68.93 27.69 -36.84
CA GLY A 419 69.74 26.74 -36.07
C GLY A 419 69.68 25.28 -36.54
N ILE A 420 68.86 24.96 -37.54
CA ILE A 420 68.72 23.61 -38.10
C ILE A 420 69.76 23.44 -39.27
N LYS A 421 70.46 22.34 -39.23
CA LYS A 421 71.44 22.02 -40.28
C LYS A 421 70.78 21.20 -41.41
N PHE A 422 70.61 21.85 -42.57
CA PHE A 422 70.02 21.22 -43.74
C PHE A 422 71.15 20.77 -44.72
N LYS A 423 70.91 19.76 -45.53
CA LYS A 423 71.83 19.24 -46.55
C LYS A 423 71.79 20.13 -47.78
N SER A 424 70.69 20.79 -48.11
CA SER A 424 70.52 21.63 -49.28
C SER A 424 69.66 22.87 -48.97
N GLU A 425 69.91 23.97 -49.75
CA GLU A 425 69.07 25.15 -49.70
C GLU A 425 67.61 24.88 -50.12
N GLN A 426 67.43 23.87 -50.96
CA GLN A 426 66.09 23.44 -51.37
C GLN A 426 65.28 22.85 -50.19
N SER A 427 65.94 21.91 -49.42
CA SER A 427 65.34 21.34 -48.21
C SER A 427 65.01 22.42 -47.22
N LYS A 428 65.86 23.42 -47.02
CA LYS A 428 65.63 24.55 -46.15
C LYS A 428 64.45 25.40 -46.57
N LYS A 429 64.26 25.67 -47.86
CA LYS A 429 63.10 26.41 -48.41
C LYS A 429 61.82 25.58 -48.26
N GLN A 430 61.88 24.29 -48.49
CA GLN A 430 60.71 23.42 -48.25
C GLN A 430 60.34 23.35 -46.76
N ALA A 431 61.33 23.26 -45.84
CA ALA A 431 61.08 23.25 -44.42
C ALA A 431 60.48 24.56 -43.92
N ALA A 432 60.89 25.71 -44.50
CA ALA A 432 60.31 27.01 -44.18
C ALA A 432 58.85 27.16 -44.61
N GLY A 433 58.33 26.29 -45.47
CA GLY A 433 56.93 26.26 -45.92
C GLY A 433 56.06 25.24 -45.18
N LEU A 434 56.57 24.62 -44.13
CA LEU A 434 55.78 23.70 -43.35
C LEU A 434 54.84 24.45 -42.39
N ASP A 435 53.62 23.92 -42.26
CA ASP A 435 52.49 24.51 -41.52
C ASP A 435 51.64 23.43 -40.78
N PHE A 436 52.33 22.41 -40.24
CA PHE A 436 51.62 21.40 -39.44
C PHE A 436 51.02 21.98 -38.17
N THR A 437 49.84 21.48 -37.76
CA THR A 437 49.32 21.84 -36.46
C THR A 437 50.18 21.26 -35.32
N GLU A 438 50.09 21.82 -34.13
CA GLU A 438 50.78 21.28 -32.94
C GLU A 438 50.52 19.80 -32.67
N ARG A 439 49.29 19.36 -32.90
CA ARG A 439 48.87 17.95 -32.78
C ARG A 439 49.49 17.08 -33.85
N GLN A 440 49.47 17.54 -35.08
CA GLN A 440 50.14 16.84 -36.21
C GLN A 440 51.64 16.71 -35.97
N ALA A 441 52.32 17.80 -35.64
CA ALA A 441 53.73 17.81 -35.32
C ALA A 441 54.11 16.85 -34.18
N GLY A 442 53.29 16.82 -33.10
CA GLY A 442 53.43 15.88 -31.99
C GLY A 442 53.35 14.41 -32.48
N ALA A 443 52.29 14.09 -33.24
CA ALA A 443 52.13 12.73 -33.79
C ALA A 443 53.21 12.31 -34.75
N ILE A 444 53.73 13.24 -35.58
CA ILE A 444 54.85 13.01 -36.49
C ILE A 444 56.13 12.68 -35.70
N LEU A 445 56.41 13.43 -34.63
CA LEU A 445 57.61 13.21 -33.82
C LEU A 445 57.57 11.92 -33.02
N GLU A 446 56.40 11.41 -32.70
CA GLU A 446 56.17 10.12 -32.01
C GLU A 446 56.00 8.94 -32.99
N MET A 447 56.04 9.19 -34.31
CA MET A 447 55.80 8.15 -35.32
C MET A 447 56.90 7.11 -35.31
N ARG A 448 56.51 5.84 -35.24
CA ARG A 448 57.45 4.71 -35.29
C ARG A 448 57.85 4.39 -36.71
N LEU A 449 59.12 4.07 -36.94
CA LEU A 449 59.70 3.84 -38.29
C LEU A 449 58.99 2.77 -39.12
N TYR A 450 58.41 1.73 -38.48
CA TYR A 450 57.65 0.72 -39.20
C TYR A 450 56.40 1.25 -39.89
N LYS A 451 55.87 2.37 -39.46
CA LYS A 451 54.71 3.04 -40.08
C LYS A 451 54.97 3.58 -41.48
N LEU A 452 56.23 3.61 -41.88
CA LEU A 452 56.69 4.01 -43.23
C LEU A 452 56.65 2.86 -44.25
N ILE A 453 56.29 1.65 -43.85
CA ILE A 453 56.14 0.50 -44.79
C ILE A 453 54.90 0.78 -45.62
N GLY A 454 54.95 0.55 -46.93
CA GLY A 454 53.89 0.85 -47.87
C GLY A 454 52.54 0.24 -47.51
N LEU A 455 52.48 -0.94 -46.87
CA LEU A 455 51.24 -1.54 -46.37
C LEU A 455 50.63 -0.73 -45.20
N GLU A 456 51.46 -0.17 -44.33
CA GLU A 456 51.02 0.66 -43.21
C GLU A 456 50.47 2.02 -43.66
N ILE A 457 51.08 2.58 -44.74
CA ILE A 457 50.55 3.83 -45.37
C ILE A 457 49.18 3.58 -45.97
N LEU A 458 48.95 2.44 -46.63
CA LEU A 458 47.64 2.05 -47.13
C LEU A 458 46.61 1.85 -45.99
N ASN A 459 47.04 1.29 -44.87
CA ASN A 459 46.17 1.16 -43.67
C ASN A 459 45.82 2.54 -43.10
N LEU A 460 46.81 3.45 -43.02
CA LEU A 460 46.58 4.83 -42.55
C LEU A 460 45.58 5.58 -43.46
N GLN A 461 45.65 5.38 -44.78
CA GLN A 461 44.69 5.96 -45.73
C GLN A 461 43.27 5.41 -45.50
N LYS A 462 43.14 4.07 -45.31
CA LYS A 462 41.84 3.47 -44.99
C LYS A 462 41.25 4.02 -43.69
N GLU A 463 42.09 4.14 -42.66
CA GLU A 463 41.65 4.70 -41.38
C GLU A 463 41.23 6.17 -41.50
N TYR A 464 41.90 6.96 -42.37
CA TYR A 464 41.50 8.33 -42.67
C TYR A 464 40.13 8.37 -43.35
N ASP A 465 39.92 7.54 -44.39
CA ASP A 465 38.66 7.44 -45.11
C ASP A 465 37.51 7.01 -44.22
N GLU A 466 37.78 6.11 -43.26
CA GLU A 466 36.79 5.73 -42.23
C GLU A 466 36.45 6.89 -41.29
N CYS A 467 37.44 7.70 -40.87
CA CYS A 467 37.18 8.91 -40.07
C CYS A 467 36.30 9.91 -40.84
N VAL A 468 36.60 10.15 -42.14
CA VAL A 468 35.78 11.04 -42.98
C VAL A 468 34.34 10.56 -43.06
N LYS A 469 34.11 9.27 -43.33
CA LYS A 469 32.76 8.69 -43.38
C LYS A 469 32.01 8.83 -42.04
N LYS A 470 32.71 8.65 -40.90
CA LYS A 470 32.13 8.85 -39.58
C LYS A 470 31.78 10.32 -39.34
N ILE A 471 32.67 11.25 -39.72
CA ILE A 471 32.42 12.69 -39.61
C ILE A 471 31.17 13.08 -40.40
N GLU A 472 31.07 12.70 -41.66
CA GLU A 472 29.91 12.96 -42.52
C GLU A 472 28.62 12.40 -41.89
N LYS A 473 28.70 11.16 -41.37
CA LYS A 473 27.57 10.53 -40.66
C LYS A 473 27.15 11.33 -39.44
N TYR A 474 28.11 11.76 -38.59
CA TYR A 474 27.80 12.49 -37.37
C TYR A 474 27.27 13.91 -37.66
N GLU A 475 27.84 14.60 -38.65
CA GLU A 475 27.38 15.90 -39.12
C GLU A 475 25.95 15.81 -39.68
N LYS A 476 25.63 14.76 -40.45
CA LYS A 476 24.27 14.49 -40.91
C LYS A 476 23.28 14.28 -39.78
N ILE A 477 23.67 13.51 -38.75
CA ILE A 477 22.82 13.26 -37.56
C ILE A 477 22.58 14.55 -36.79
N LEU A 478 23.63 15.34 -36.54
CA LEU A 478 23.55 16.61 -35.80
C LEU A 478 22.81 17.70 -36.60
N GLY A 479 22.91 17.71 -37.92
CA GLY A 479 22.29 18.69 -38.77
C GLY A 479 20.79 18.48 -39.04
N SER A 480 20.22 17.33 -38.61
CA SER A 480 18.81 17.01 -38.89
C SER A 480 18.14 16.29 -37.74
N ARG A 481 17.16 16.95 -37.11
CA ARG A 481 16.32 16.32 -36.07
C ARG A 481 15.69 14.99 -36.54
N LYS A 482 15.33 14.90 -37.83
CA LYS A 482 14.75 13.70 -38.43
C LYS A 482 15.78 12.53 -38.49
N GLU A 483 17.02 12.82 -38.85
CA GLU A 483 18.06 11.78 -38.85
C GLU A 483 18.43 11.34 -37.43
N MET A 484 18.48 12.27 -36.48
CA MET A 484 18.68 11.96 -35.06
C MET A 484 17.53 11.11 -34.51
N ALA A 485 16.27 11.44 -34.84
CA ALA A 485 15.11 10.62 -34.46
C ALA A 485 15.21 9.18 -34.98
N LYS A 486 15.68 8.97 -36.21
CA LYS A 486 15.89 7.61 -36.75
C LYS A 486 16.88 6.79 -35.92
N VAL A 487 17.95 7.42 -35.47
CA VAL A 487 18.97 6.74 -34.65
C VAL A 487 18.39 6.39 -33.29
N ILE A 488 17.73 7.35 -32.60
CA ILE A 488 17.09 7.13 -31.31
C ILE A 488 16.06 5.99 -31.39
N LYS A 489 15.21 5.99 -32.44
CA LYS A 489 14.24 4.92 -32.67
C LYS A 489 14.89 3.58 -32.92
N SER A 490 15.97 3.54 -33.73
CA SER A 490 16.71 2.31 -33.97
C SER A 490 17.27 1.73 -32.68
N ASP A 491 17.83 2.56 -31.80
CA ASP A 491 18.35 2.14 -30.50
C ASP A 491 17.24 1.60 -29.60
N LEU A 492 16.07 2.28 -29.54
CA LEU A 492 14.89 1.84 -28.79
C LEU A 492 14.34 0.49 -29.30
N LEU A 493 14.24 0.32 -30.62
CA LEU A 493 13.76 -0.93 -31.22
C LEU A 493 14.75 -2.09 -30.98
N ASN A 494 16.05 -1.81 -30.95
CA ASN A 494 17.06 -2.82 -30.58
C ASN A 494 16.90 -3.23 -29.11
N ILE A 495 16.68 -2.27 -28.19
CA ILE A 495 16.39 -2.55 -26.78
C ILE A 495 15.12 -3.40 -26.65
N LYS A 496 14.03 -3.03 -27.34
CA LYS A 496 12.80 -3.83 -27.38
C LYS A 496 13.05 -5.26 -27.86
N LYS A 497 13.83 -5.42 -28.94
CA LYS A 497 14.14 -6.74 -29.52
C LYS A 497 14.93 -7.62 -28.57
N GLU A 498 15.89 -7.05 -27.83
CA GLU A 498 16.79 -7.79 -26.96
C GLU A 498 16.18 -8.08 -25.58
N TYR A 499 15.42 -7.13 -25.01
CA TYR A 499 14.94 -7.17 -23.63
C TYR A 499 13.42 -7.21 -23.49
N GLY A 500 12.66 -7.13 -24.59
CA GLY A 500 11.22 -7.15 -24.56
C GLY A 500 10.65 -8.45 -23.99
N VAL A 501 9.66 -8.33 -23.11
CA VAL A 501 8.94 -9.46 -22.50
C VAL A 501 7.46 -9.36 -22.81
N ALA A 502 6.75 -10.50 -22.78
CA ALA A 502 5.31 -10.51 -22.92
C ALA A 502 4.63 -9.86 -21.70
N ARG A 503 3.46 -9.24 -21.93
CA ARG A 503 2.62 -8.69 -20.87
C ARG A 503 2.18 -9.77 -19.90
N ARG A 504 2.20 -9.46 -18.62
CA ARG A 504 1.76 -10.34 -17.52
C ARG A 504 0.37 -9.97 -17.02
N THR A 505 0.09 -8.68 -16.83
CA THR A 505 -1.17 -8.17 -16.28
C THR A 505 -2.26 -8.11 -17.34
N VAL A 506 -3.41 -8.70 -17.07
CA VAL A 506 -4.62 -8.59 -17.90
C VAL A 506 -5.32 -7.28 -17.58
N ILE A 507 -5.90 -6.62 -18.61
CA ILE A 507 -6.61 -5.35 -18.46
C ILE A 507 -8.00 -5.50 -19.06
N GLU A 508 -9.03 -5.36 -18.23
CA GLU A 508 -10.43 -5.46 -18.62
C GLU A 508 -11.32 -4.60 -17.74
N ASP A 509 -12.58 -4.42 -18.12
CA ASP A 509 -13.60 -3.89 -17.21
C ASP A 509 -14.29 -5.07 -16.54
N GLY A 510 -13.94 -5.30 -15.28
CA GLY A 510 -14.47 -6.41 -14.49
C GLY A 510 -15.79 -6.07 -13.81
N GLU A 511 -16.64 -7.06 -13.63
CA GLU A 511 -17.83 -6.92 -12.80
C GLU A 511 -17.44 -6.70 -11.33
N VAL A 512 -18.23 -5.86 -10.63
CA VAL A 512 -18.08 -5.70 -9.17
C VAL A 512 -18.37 -7.05 -8.49
N ALA A 513 -17.46 -7.51 -7.63
CA ALA A 513 -17.65 -8.77 -6.91
C ALA A 513 -18.89 -8.68 -6.00
N VAL A 514 -19.95 -9.39 -6.36
CA VAL A 514 -21.19 -9.49 -5.59
C VAL A 514 -21.17 -10.82 -4.84
N PHE A 515 -20.90 -10.73 -3.53
CA PHE A 515 -21.03 -11.89 -2.65
C PHE A 515 -22.48 -11.97 -2.15
N GLU A 516 -23.12 -13.08 -2.42
CA GLU A 516 -24.44 -13.41 -1.87
C GLU A 516 -24.25 -14.21 -0.58
N GLU A 517 -24.57 -13.60 0.56
CA GLU A 517 -24.67 -14.38 1.79
C GLU A 517 -25.77 -15.45 1.60
N LYS A 518 -25.41 -16.73 1.76
CA LYS A 518 -26.40 -17.81 1.80
C LYS A 518 -27.37 -17.46 2.91
N LYS A 519 -28.57 -16.98 2.57
CA LYS A 519 -29.62 -16.69 3.54
C LYS A 519 -29.91 -18.00 4.26
N ILE A 520 -29.63 -18.04 5.57
CA ILE A 520 -30.06 -19.15 6.42
C ILE A 520 -31.57 -19.16 6.31
N PRO A 521 -32.23 -20.28 5.93
CA PRO A 521 -33.67 -20.32 5.88
C PRO A 521 -34.22 -19.91 7.24
N GLU A 522 -35.08 -18.90 7.25
CA GLU A 522 -35.69 -18.42 8.48
C GLU A 522 -36.62 -19.50 9.01
N MET A 523 -36.39 -19.91 10.24
CA MET A 523 -37.22 -20.87 10.95
C MET A 523 -37.38 -20.48 12.41
N GLU A 524 -38.56 -20.69 12.93
CA GLU A 524 -38.81 -20.55 14.35
C GLU A 524 -38.26 -21.77 15.11
N VAL A 525 -37.54 -21.49 16.19
CA VAL A 525 -36.91 -22.50 17.04
C VAL A 525 -37.22 -22.18 18.51
N MET A 526 -37.18 -23.15 19.38
CA MET A 526 -37.31 -22.94 20.81
C MET A 526 -35.91 -22.81 21.43
N PHE A 527 -35.59 -21.60 21.94
CA PHE A 527 -34.45 -21.42 22.81
C PHE A 527 -34.79 -21.97 24.20
N ILE A 528 -33.94 -22.85 24.69
CA ILE A 528 -34.03 -23.42 26.03
C ILE A 528 -32.70 -23.31 26.78
N MET A 529 -32.80 -22.96 28.06
CA MET A 529 -31.63 -22.93 28.94
C MET A 529 -32.02 -23.50 30.31
N ASP A 530 -31.24 -24.47 30.78
CA ASP A 530 -31.48 -25.12 32.05
C ASP A 530 -31.04 -24.25 33.26
N ARG A 531 -31.20 -24.78 34.47
CA ARG A 531 -30.84 -24.09 35.74
C ARG A 531 -29.32 -23.95 35.94
N PHE A 532 -28.54 -24.73 35.19
CA PHE A 532 -27.08 -24.73 35.24
C PHE A 532 -26.44 -23.87 34.15
N GLY A 533 -27.25 -23.18 33.31
CA GLY A 533 -26.78 -22.31 32.26
C GLY A 533 -26.42 -22.99 30.95
N TYR A 534 -26.82 -24.25 30.73
CA TYR A 534 -26.64 -24.93 29.45
C TYR A 534 -27.74 -24.48 28.47
N ALA A 535 -27.34 -23.78 27.42
CA ALA A 535 -28.22 -23.22 26.41
C ALA A 535 -28.15 -24.00 25.08
N ARG A 536 -29.29 -24.15 24.42
CA ARG A 536 -29.43 -24.76 23.08
C ARG A 536 -30.72 -24.31 22.42
N THR A 537 -30.84 -24.67 21.16
CA THR A 537 -32.10 -24.55 20.41
C THR A 537 -32.61 -25.93 19.99
N ILE A 538 -33.92 -26.09 20.00
CA ILE A 538 -34.61 -27.27 19.50
C ILE A 538 -35.68 -26.89 18.49
N ASP A 539 -36.01 -27.83 17.60
CA ASP A 539 -37.09 -27.69 16.64
C ASP A 539 -38.45 -27.54 17.32
N MET A 540 -39.33 -26.68 16.79
CA MET A 540 -40.68 -26.44 17.32
C MET A 540 -41.53 -27.74 17.39
N ALA A 541 -41.42 -28.65 16.42
CA ALA A 541 -42.12 -29.92 16.45
C ALA A 541 -41.58 -30.85 17.55
N ALA A 542 -40.28 -30.75 17.88
CA ALA A 542 -39.68 -31.48 19.00
C ALA A 542 -40.11 -30.87 20.36
N PHE A 543 -40.24 -29.56 20.43
CA PHE A 543 -40.79 -28.86 21.58
C PHE A 543 -42.22 -29.26 21.88
N GLU A 544 -43.13 -29.20 20.91
CA GLU A 544 -44.56 -29.53 21.11
C GLU A 544 -44.74 -30.98 21.59
N ARG A 545 -43.94 -31.94 21.12
CA ARG A 545 -43.96 -33.33 21.58
C ARG A 545 -43.47 -33.54 23.00
N ASN A 546 -42.66 -32.62 23.56
CA ASN A 546 -42.02 -32.76 24.87
C ASN A 546 -42.27 -31.55 25.78
N LYS A 547 -43.32 -30.79 25.54
CA LYS A 547 -43.61 -29.49 26.12
C LYS A 547 -43.54 -29.48 27.64
N GLU A 548 -44.17 -30.38 28.31
CA GLU A 548 -44.18 -30.48 29.78
C GLU A 548 -42.76 -30.77 30.33
N ALA A 549 -42.02 -31.65 29.76
CA ALA A 549 -40.67 -31.95 30.17
C ALA A 549 -39.71 -30.76 29.93
N VAL A 550 -39.86 -30.05 28.81
CA VAL A 550 -39.08 -28.84 28.51
C VAL A 550 -39.25 -27.79 29.56
N PHE A 551 -40.50 -27.48 29.98
CA PHE A 551 -40.75 -26.48 31.03
C PHE A 551 -40.28 -26.93 32.43
N ASN A 552 -40.31 -28.22 32.72
CA ASN A 552 -39.87 -28.74 34.01
C ASN A 552 -38.34 -28.75 34.16
N GLU A 553 -37.61 -29.00 33.07
CA GLU A 553 -36.16 -29.15 33.08
C GLU A 553 -35.39 -27.85 32.86
N ASN A 554 -36.04 -26.84 32.22
CA ASN A 554 -35.36 -25.61 31.82
C ASN A 554 -35.92 -24.38 32.54
N LYS A 555 -35.00 -23.46 32.91
CA LYS A 555 -35.36 -22.19 33.54
C LYS A 555 -35.94 -21.18 32.54
N TYR A 556 -35.39 -21.21 31.31
CA TYR A 556 -35.82 -20.29 30.25
C TYR A 556 -36.24 -21.13 29.04
N VAL A 557 -37.43 -20.86 28.53
CA VAL A 557 -38.05 -21.50 27.37
C VAL A 557 -38.70 -20.42 26.53
N ILE A 558 -38.09 -20.04 25.39
CA ILE A 558 -38.44 -18.85 24.64
C ILE A 558 -38.51 -19.17 23.15
N PRO A 559 -39.66 -19.00 22.47
CA PRO A 559 -39.72 -19.10 21.02
C PRO A 559 -39.00 -17.92 20.37
N VAL A 560 -38.20 -18.19 19.34
CA VAL A 560 -37.35 -17.21 18.71
C VAL A 560 -37.03 -17.61 17.28
N MET A 561 -36.84 -16.64 16.40
CA MET A 561 -36.32 -16.91 15.03
C MET A 561 -34.84 -17.26 15.08
N ASN A 562 -34.42 -18.23 14.27
CA ASN A 562 -33.00 -18.64 14.18
C ASN A 562 -32.06 -17.52 13.72
N THR A 563 -32.61 -16.44 13.16
CA THR A 563 -31.87 -15.25 12.70
C THR A 563 -31.77 -14.16 13.76
N ASP A 564 -32.50 -14.28 14.88
CA ASP A 564 -32.57 -13.29 15.95
C ASP A 564 -31.41 -13.42 16.96
N LYS A 565 -31.44 -12.60 17.98
CA LYS A 565 -30.50 -12.56 19.11
C LYS A 565 -31.23 -12.70 20.43
N ILE A 566 -30.62 -13.38 21.38
CA ILE A 566 -31.01 -13.32 22.80
C ILE A 566 -30.23 -12.19 23.49
N CYS A 567 -30.93 -11.38 24.22
CA CYS A 567 -30.42 -10.32 25.07
C CYS A 567 -30.47 -10.79 26.55
N ILE A 568 -29.30 -10.77 27.20
CA ILE A 568 -29.09 -11.21 28.58
C ILE A 568 -28.66 -9.98 29.38
N PHE A 569 -29.50 -9.54 30.32
CA PHE A 569 -29.23 -8.42 31.20
C PHE A 569 -28.83 -8.94 32.59
N THR A 570 -27.74 -8.38 33.14
CA THR A 570 -27.14 -8.88 34.39
C THR A 570 -27.27 -7.90 35.55
N ASP A 571 -27.09 -8.39 36.74
CA ASP A 571 -27.12 -7.60 37.99
C ASP A 571 -26.00 -6.57 38.07
N THR A 572 -24.92 -6.77 37.29
CA THR A 572 -23.83 -5.80 37.16
C THR A 572 -24.13 -4.64 36.22
N GLY A 573 -25.30 -4.62 35.59
CA GLY A 573 -25.69 -3.59 34.64
C GLY A 573 -25.16 -3.76 33.24
N GLU A 574 -24.74 -4.96 32.86
CA GLU A 574 -24.29 -5.32 31.52
C GLU A 574 -25.39 -6.00 30.70
N LEU A 575 -25.32 -5.80 29.37
CA LEU A 575 -26.10 -6.51 28.38
C LEU A 575 -25.18 -7.36 27.53
N HIS A 576 -25.37 -8.66 27.52
CA HIS A 576 -24.72 -9.60 26.61
C HIS A 576 -25.68 -10.02 25.50
N GLN A 577 -25.22 -9.97 24.24
CA GLN A 577 -26.00 -10.38 23.06
C GLN A 577 -25.44 -11.67 22.48
N LEU A 578 -26.31 -12.68 22.33
CA LEU A 578 -26.00 -13.98 21.74
C LEU A 578 -26.89 -14.19 20.50
N LYS A 579 -26.28 -14.44 19.34
CA LYS A 579 -27.03 -14.78 18.13
C LYS A 579 -27.54 -16.20 18.20
N ILE A 580 -28.82 -16.43 17.88
CA ILE A 580 -29.44 -17.75 17.88
C ILE A 580 -28.70 -18.74 17.01
N LYS A 581 -28.20 -18.30 15.84
CA LYS A 581 -27.42 -19.14 14.93
C LYS A 581 -26.09 -19.66 15.51
N ASP A 582 -25.57 -19.03 16.57
CA ASP A 582 -24.33 -19.46 17.23
C ASP A 582 -24.60 -20.52 18.29
N LEU A 583 -25.88 -20.75 18.65
CA LEU A 583 -26.32 -21.82 19.55
C LEU A 583 -26.35 -23.18 18.87
N PRO A 584 -26.03 -24.28 19.60
CA PRO A 584 -26.20 -25.62 19.05
C PRO A 584 -27.70 -25.91 18.81
N PHE A 585 -28.02 -26.32 17.58
CA PHE A 585 -29.33 -26.85 17.25
C PHE A 585 -29.32 -28.37 17.49
N THR A 586 -30.06 -28.84 18.47
CA THR A 586 -29.90 -30.20 19.02
C THR A 586 -31.22 -30.92 19.14
N LYS A 587 -31.17 -32.23 19.45
CA LYS A 587 -32.34 -33.00 19.86
C LYS A 587 -32.68 -32.69 21.32
N PHE A 588 -33.95 -32.94 21.71
CA PHE A 588 -34.45 -32.64 23.07
C PHE A 588 -33.53 -33.19 24.19
N ARG A 589 -33.01 -34.42 24.05
CA ARG A 589 -32.20 -35.09 25.07
C ARG A 589 -30.73 -34.71 25.07
N ASP A 590 -30.27 -33.95 24.11
CA ASP A 590 -28.86 -33.56 24.04
C ASP A 590 -28.56 -32.46 25.07
N LYS A 591 -27.33 -32.47 25.58
CA LYS A 591 -26.86 -31.45 26.49
C LYS A 591 -26.42 -30.22 25.71
N GLY A 592 -26.92 -29.04 26.09
CA GLY A 592 -26.52 -27.78 25.45
C GLY A 592 -25.08 -27.38 25.74
N THR A 593 -24.71 -26.16 25.35
CA THR A 593 -23.44 -25.54 25.65
C THR A 593 -23.59 -24.51 26.78
N PRO A 594 -22.65 -24.45 27.74
CA PRO A 594 -22.69 -23.41 28.77
C PRO A 594 -22.75 -22.01 28.13
N ILE A 595 -23.62 -21.15 28.66
CA ILE A 595 -23.82 -19.80 28.14
C ILE A 595 -22.53 -18.96 28.19
N ASP A 596 -21.68 -19.19 29.19
CA ASP A 596 -20.37 -18.58 29.36
C ASP A 596 -19.44 -18.83 28.15
N ASN A 597 -19.60 -19.95 27.47
CA ASN A 597 -18.80 -20.29 26.28
C ASN A 597 -19.37 -19.70 24.97
N LEU A 598 -20.58 -19.12 25.02
CA LEU A 598 -21.30 -18.64 23.85
C LEU A 598 -21.30 -17.10 23.74
N CYS A 599 -21.17 -16.43 24.88
CA CYS A 599 -21.08 -14.97 24.97
C CYS A 599 -20.13 -14.56 26.10
N ASN A 600 -19.97 -13.24 26.33
CA ASN A 600 -19.07 -12.71 27.37
C ASN A 600 -19.68 -12.72 28.79
N TYR A 601 -20.80 -13.39 28.99
CA TYR A 601 -21.39 -13.58 30.33
C TYR A 601 -20.48 -14.47 31.18
N ASP A 602 -20.28 -14.10 32.44
CA ASP A 602 -19.45 -14.84 33.40
C ASP A 602 -20.32 -15.20 34.63
N SER A 603 -20.80 -16.44 34.67
CA SER A 603 -21.68 -16.93 35.75
C SER A 603 -21.05 -16.89 37.14
N SER A 604 -19.73 -16.73 37.27
CA SER A 604 -19.04 -16.57 38.55
C SER A 604 -19.13 -15.15 39.11
N LYS A 605 -19.43 -14.15 38.28
CA LYS A 605 -19.46 -12.72 38.64
C LYS A 605 -20.81 -12.04 38.48
N GLU A 606 -21.69 -12.62 37.67
CA GLU A 606 -22.92 -12.00 37.23
C GLU A 606 -24.13 -12.90 37.43
N ILE A 607 -25.26 -12.29 37.67
CA ILE A 607 -26.55 -12.99 37.76
C ILE A 607 -27.47 -12.45 36.68
N ILE A 608 -28.12 -13.35 35.92
CA ILE A 608 -29.10 -12.98 34.92
C ILE A 608 -30.37 -12.42 35.60
N VAL A 609 -30.65 -11.16 35.35
CA VAL A 609 -31.83 -10.43 35.82
C VAL A 609 -32.98 -10.55 34.82
N TYR A 610 -32.68 -10.39 33.53
CA TYR A 610 -33.69 -10.49 32.47
C TYR A 610 -33.10 -11.11 31.21
N ILE A 611 -33.86 -11.95 30.55
CA ILE A 611 -33.48 -12.60 29.30
C ILE A 611 -34.66 -12.55 28.33
N THR A 612 -34.39 -12.12 27.11
CA THR A 612 -35.46 -11.96 26.10
C THR A 612 -34.86 -11.96 24.68
N PRO A 613 -35.61 -12.43 23.64
CA PRO A 613 -35.27 -12.14 22.26
C PRO A 613 -35.24 -10.64 22.00
N PHE A 614 -34.32 -10.21 21.13
CA PHE A 614 -34.22 -8.79 20.77
C PHE A 614 -35.52 -8.27 20.10
N GLU A 615 -36.17 -9.10 19.29
CA GLU A 615 -37.45 -8.75 18.65
C GLU A 615 -38.53 -8.35 19.63
N ARG A 616 -38.56 -8.94 20.83
CA ARG A 616 -39.55 -8.57 21.89
C ARG A 616 -39.22 -7.26 22.58
N LEU A 617 -37.99 -6.75 22.45
CA LEU A 617 -37.61 -5.45 22.99
C LEU A 617 -38.02 -4.29 22.08
N LYS A 618 -38.24 -4.55 20.79
CA LYS A 618 -38.53 -3.49 19.81
C LYS A 618 -39.75 -2.68 20.24
N ASN A 619 -39.64 -1.34 20.15
CA ASN A 619 -40.70 -0.39 20.43
C ASN A 619 -41.25 -0.42 21.87
N GLN A 620 -40.49 -0.92 22.84
CA GLN A 620 -40.90 -0.95 24.24
C GLN A 620 -40.13 0.04 25.09
N LYS A 621 -40.73 0.45 26.20
CA LYS A 621 -40.10 1.22 27.27
C LYS A 621 -39.88 0.29 28.45
N MET A 622 -38.64 0.15 28.90
CA MET A 622 -38.24 -0.79 29.94
C MET A 622 -37.99 -0.05 31.26
N LEU A 623 -38.64 -0.50 32.33
CA LEU A 623 -38.38 -0.01 33.70
C LEU A 623 -37.17 -0.76 34.26
N PHE A 624 -36.13 -0.04 34.65
CA PHE A 624 -34.94 -0.55 35.36
C PHE A 624 -35.07 -0.22 36.84
N VAL A 625 -34.80 -1.20 37.69
CA VAL A 625 -34.86 -1.03 39.16
C VAL A 625 -33.57 -1.57 39.77
N THR A 626 -32.93 -0.76 40.61
CA THR A 626 -31.74 -1.18 41.37
C THR A 626 -32.08 -1.49 42.82
N ARG A 627 -31.21 -2.26 43.45
CA ARG A 627 -31.34 -2.69 44.85
C ARG A 627 -31.40 -1.50 45.81
N GLN A 628 -30.69 -0.42 45.54
CA GLN A 628 -30.70 0.81 46.32
C GLN A 628 -31.83 1.76 45.96
N GLY A 629 -32.79 1.31 45.15
CA GLY A 629 -34.03 2.05 44.89
C GLY A 629 -33.94 3.08 43.76
N MET A 630 -32.92 3.03 42.93
CA MET A 630 -32.87 3.87 41.73
C MET A 630 -33.70 3.25 40.63
N MET A 631 -34.44 4.07 39.91
CA MET A 631 -35.36 3.66 38.84
C MET A 631 -35.27 4.58 37.63
N LYS A 632 -35.49 4.05 36.47
CA LYS A 632 -35.62 4.82 35.21
C LYS A 632 -36.38 4.03 34.15
N LEU A 633 -37.00 4.73 33.24
CA LEU A 633 -37.47 4.17 31.98
C LEU A 633 -36.39 4.35 30.92
N VAL A 634 -36.14 3.32 30.11
CA VAL A 634 -35.17 3.34 29.01
C VAL A 634 -35.88 2.87 27.74
N ASP A 635 -35.67 3.57 26.66
CA ASP A 635 -36.12 3.12 25.35
C ASP A 635 -35.31 1.88 24.92
N SER A 636 -36.01 0.81 24.60
CA SER A 636 -35.37 -0.44 24.21
C SER A 636 -34.56 -0.32 22.90
N GLU A 637 -34.81 0.69 22.06
CA GLU A 637 -34.02 0.96 20.85
C GLU A 637 -32.56 1.29 21.19
N GLU A 638 -32.27 1.79 22.38
CA GLU A 638 -30.89 2.03 22.83
C GLU A 638 -30.06 0.73 22.96
N PHE A 639 -30.70 -0.43 22.98
CA PHE A 639 -30.06 -1.74 23.03
C PHE A 639 -29.80 -2.34 21.63
N GLN A 640 -30.22 -1.65 20.56
CA GLN A 640 -29.93 -2.03 19.18
C GLN A 640 -28.50 -1.66 18.82
N VAL A 641 -27.54 -2.43 19.30
CA VAL A 641 -26.11 -2.20 19.11
C VAL A 641 -25.42 -3.39 18.44
N ALA A 642 -24.32 -3.13 17.74
CA ALA A 642 -23.53 -4.16 17.06
C ALA A 642 -22.59 -4.93 18.02
N LYS A 643 -22.25 -4.32 19.16
CA LYS A 643 -21.31 -4.90 20.14
C LYS A 643 -21.97 -6.08 20.87
N ARG A 644 -21.20 -7.13 21.13
CA ARG A 644 -21.66 -8.31 21.87
C ARG A 644 -21.96 -8.02 23.36
N THR A 645 -21.26 -7.07 23.96
CA THR A 645 -21.45 -6.65 25.34
C THR A 645 -21.44 -5.14 25.43
N VAL A 646 -22.40 -4.58 26.16
CA VAL A 646 -22.53 -3.13 26.44
C VAL A 646 -23.15 -2.91 27.83
N ALA A 647 -22.77 -1.82 28.47
CA ALA A 647 -23.47 -1.41 29.68
C ALA A 647 -24.97 -1.07 29.37
N CYS A 648 -25.90 -1.70 30.06
CA CYS A 648 -27.34 -1.44 29.95
C CYS A 648 -27.84 -0.39 30.95
N THR A 649 -27.10 -0.19 32.03
CA THR A 649 -27.36 0.87 33.01
C THR A 649 -26.06 1.28 33.70
N LYS A 650 -26.02 2.53 34.22
CA LYS A 650 -24.97 2.95 35.13
C LYS A 650 -25.46 2.70 36.56
N LEU A 651 -24.72 1.94 37.32
CA LEU A 651 -24.98 1.68 38.74
C LEU A 651 -24.16 2.65 39.61
N ALA A 652 -24.66 2.93 40.83
CA ALA A 652 -23.86 3.56 41.86
C ALA A 652 -22.92 2.54 42.53
N ASP A 653 -21.99 3.01 43.36
CA ASP A 653 -21.09 2.13 44.08
C ASP A 653 -21.88 1.15 44.96
N ASP A 654 -21.54 -0.13 44.91
CA ASP A 654 -22.17 -1.24 45.63
C ASP A 654 -23.66 -1.46 45.30
N ASP A 655 -24.23 -0.85 44.24
CA ASP A 655 -25.60 -1.10 43.80
C ASP A 655 -25.65 -2.23 42.76
N LYS A 656 -26.82 -2.86 42.65
CA LYS A 656 -27.07 -3.94 41.71
C LYS A 656 -28.40 -3.73 41.00
N LEU A 657 -28.46 -4.09 39.71
CA LEU A 657 -29.75 -4.20 39.02
C LEU A 657 -30.50 -5.42 39.54
N ILE A 658 -31.71 -5.24 40.05
CA ILE A 658 -32.52 -6.34 40.58
C ILE A 658 -33.70 -6.72 39.69
N GLY A 659 -34.17 -5.79 38.85
CA GLY A 659 -35.31 -6.03 37.98
C GLY A 659 -35.31 -5.16 36.73
N MET A 660 -35.84 -5.74 35.67
CA MET A 660 -36.11 -5.08 34.42
C MET A 660 -37.50 -5.52 33.92
N TYR A 661 -38.36 -4.57 33.68
CA TYR A 661 -39.78 -4.83 33.40
C TYR A 661 -40.20 -4.15 32.10
N SER A 662 -40.96 -4.85 31.27
CA SER A 662 -41.64 -4.26 30.11
C SER A 662 -42.86 -3.43 30.59
N THR A 663 -43.04 -2.25 30.03
CA THR A 663 -44.09 -1.34 30.45
C THR A 663 -45.03 -0.99 29.29
N ASP A 664 -46.23 -0.44 29.63
CA ASP A 664 -47.14 0.16 28.66
C ASP A 664 -46.83 1.65 28.39
N ALA A 665 -45.74 2.17 28.97
CA ALA A 665 -45.39 3.58 28.89
C ALA A 665 -45.25 4.08 27.45
N ARG A 666 -45.84 5.23 27.19
CA ARG A 666 -45.69 5.99 25.94
C ARG A 666 -45.06 7.33 26.28
N VAL A 667 -44.32 7.90 25.36
CA VAL A 667 -43.68 9.21 25.52
C VAL A 667 -44.27 10.13 24.47
N GLU A 668 -44.93 11.19 24.94
CA GLU A 668 -45.41 12.26 24.08
C GLU A 668 -44.56 13.51 24.29
N ILE A 669 -44.24 14.20 23.19
CA ILE A 669 -43.42 15.41 23.20
C ILE A 669 -44.37 16.60 23.09
N TYR A 670 -44.46 17.39 24.16
CA TYR A 670 -45.24 18.63 24.19
C TYR A 670 -44.32 19.83 24.02
N SER A 671 -44.62 20.65 23.00
CA SER A 671 -43.91 21.91 22.78
C SER A 671 -44.58 23.01 23.61
N LYS A 672 -43.93 23.52 24.65
CA LYS A 672 -44.36 24.69 25.41
C LYS A 672 -43.66 25.95 24.90
N PHE A 673 -44.44 26.98 24.62
CA PHE A 673 -43.91 28.31 24.35
C PHE A 673 -43.56 28.99 25.66
N SER A 674 -42.30 29.37 25.82
CA SER A 674 -41.89 30.20 26.95
C SER A 674 -42.26 31.66 26.69
N LEU A 675 -42.42 32.46 27.76
CA LEU A 675 -42.70 33.89 27.66
C LEU A 675 -41.63 34.68 26.88
N ASP A 676 -40.45 34.11 26.69
CA ASP A 676 -39.32 34.70 25.95
C ASP A 676 -39.26 34.24 24.49
N GLY A 677 -40.27 33.51 24.00
CA GLY A 677 -40.38 33.05 22.59
C GLY A 677 -39.55 31.81 22.24
N GLU A 678 -38.87 31.17 23.18
CA GLU A 678 -38.20 29.90 22.98
C GLU A 678 -39.17 28.72 23.06
N ILE A 679 -39.10 27.79 22.14
CA ILE A 679 -39.83 26.52 22.16
C ILE A 679 -39.06 25.56 23.05
N LYS A 680 -39.65 25.18 24.19
CA LYS A 680 -39.11 24.08 25.02
C LYS A 680 -39.96 22.84 24.82
N GLU A 681 -39.32 21.79 24.38
CA GLU A 681 -39.93 20.47 24.28
C GLU A 681 -39.84 19.78 25.65
N GLU A 682 -40.98 19.31 26.14
CA GLU A 682 -41.09 18.56 27.38
C GLU A 682 -41.61 17.15 27.06
N GLU A 683 -40.83 16.15 27.43
CA GLU A 683 -41.20 14.73 27.31
C GLU A 683 -42.12 14.37 28.47
N VAL A 684 -43.35 13.97 28.18
CA VAL A 684 -44.32 13.51 29.16
C VAL A 684 -44.52 12.00 29.00
N VAL A 685 -44.38 11.26 30.08
CA VAL A 685 -44.62 9.82 30.12
C VAL A 685 -46.09 9.58 30.43
N GLU A 686 -46.79 8.86 29.56
CA GLU A 686 -48.14 8.38 29.78
C GLU A 686 -48.18 6.89 30.04
N SER A 687 -48.89 6.43 31.03
CA SER A 687 -49.06 5.02 31.40
C SER A 687 -50.24 4.83 32.31
N ASN A 688 -50.91 3.69 32.20
CA ASN A 688 -51.96 3.24 33.11
C ASN A 688 -51.43 2.28 34.18
N GLN A 689 -50.10 2.14 34.31
CA GLN A 689 -49.48 1.24 35.28
C GLN A 689 -49.06 1.95 36.56
N ASN A 690 -49.11 1.21 37.65
CA ASN A 690 -48.55 1.57 38.94
C ASN A 690 -47.37 0.68 39.28
N VAL A 691 -46.34 1.28 39.88
CA VAL A 691 -45.19 0.57 40.45
C VAL A 691 -45.45 0.30 41.93
N ILE A 692 -45.35 -0.95 42.32
CA ILE A 692 -45.41 -1.35 43.74
C ILE A 692 -44.04 -1.88 44.11
N VAL A 693 -43.43 -1.27 45.10
CA VAL A 693 -42.10 -1.63 45.62
C VAL A 693 -42.28 -2.31 46.96
N GLN A 694 -41.62 -3.44 47.14
CA GLN A 694 -41.44 -4.15 48.41
C GLN A 694 -39.99 -4.06 48.84
N THR A 695 -39.74 -3.75 50.13
CA THR A 695 -38.38 -3.77 50.67
C THR A 695 -38.16 -4.97 51.58
N GLU A 696 -36.89 -5.32 51.81
CA GLU A 696 -36.47 -6.44 52.71
C GLU A 696 -37.06 -6.28 54.14
N ASN A 697 -37.22 -5.03 54.61
CA ASN A 697 -37.81 -4.72 55.91
C ASN A 697 -39.35 -4.67 55.88
N GLY A 698 -39.99 -5.09 54.79
CA GLY A 698 -41.43 -5.17 54.65
C GLY A 698 -42.15 -3.81 54.54
N VAL A 699 -41.51 -2.86 53.93
CA VAL A 699 -42.11 -1.57 53.55
C VAL A 699 -42.63 -1.69 52.13
N PHE A 700 -43.84 -1.25 51.90
CA PHE A 700 -44.50 -1.22 50.59
C PHE A 700 -44.82 0.21 50.18
N LEU A 701 -44.59 0.53 48.91
CA LEU A 701 -44.90 1.81 48.29
C LEU A 701 -45.53 1.59 46.92
N LYS A 702 -46.71 2.21 46.70
CA LYS A 702 -47.38 2.21 45.38
C LYS A 702 -47.35 3.64 44.83
N PHE A 703 -46.93 3.81 43.57
CA PHE A 703 -46.94 5.09 42.88
C PHE A 703 -47.14 4.89 41.37
N PRO A 704 -47.62 5.91 40.62
CA PRO A 704 -47.80 5.81 39.17
C PRO A 704 -46.47 5.65 38.42
N LEU A 705 -46.44 4.84 37.37
CA LEU A 705 -45.25 4.67 36.51
C LEU A 705 -44.83 6.00 35.86
N THR A 706 -45.80 6.90 35.62
CA THR A 706 -45.60 8.24 35.08
C THR A 706 -44.67 9.13 35.93
N ASP A 707 -44.51 8.81 37.22
CA ASP A 707 -43.54 9.49 38.08
C ASP A 707 -42.08 9.16 37.72
N ILE A 708 -41.82 8.11 36.95
CA ILE A 708 -40.47 7.68 36.52
C ILE A 708 -40.13 8.28 35.15
N PRO A 709 -39.09 9.14 35.07
CA PRO A 709 -38.71 9.78 33.80
C PRO A 709 -38.01 8.83 32.84
N MET A 710 -38.14 9.11 31.54
CA MET A 710 -37.27 8.53 30.52
C MET A 710 -35.85 9.00 30.72
N LYS A 711 -34.88 8.10 30.61
CA LYS A 711 -33.46 8.36 30.73
C LYS A 711 -32.70 7.47 29.75
N LYS A 712 -31.52 7.95 29.30
CA LYS A 712 -30.62 7.14 28.50
C LYS A 712 -30.07 5.98 29.32
N LYS A 713 -29.71 4.88 28.65
CA LYS A 713 -29.11 3.69 29.29
C LYS A 713 -27.93 4.03 30.20
N GLY A 714 -27.06 4.99 29.82
CA GLY A 714 -25.91 5.42 30.63
C GLY A 714 -26.21 6.29 31.84
N ALA A 715 -27.51 6.58 32.17
CA ALA A 715 -27.88 7.36 33.34
C ALA A 715 -28.17 6.46 34.56
N VAL A 716 -27.98 6.98 35.77
CA VAL A 716 -28.24 6.26 37.05
C VAL A 716 -29.74 6.13 37.30
N GLY A 717 -30.57 7.10 36.89
CA GLY A 717 -32.00 7.12 37.15
C GLY A 717 -32.37 8.09 38.27
N VAL A 718 -33.60 7.91 38.81
CA VAL A 718 -34.19 8.69 39.92
C VAL A 718 -34.54 7.75 41.08
N ARG A 719 -34.62 8.28 42.30
CA ARG A 719 -35.03 7.50 43.45
C ARG A 719 -36.52 7.15 43.35
N GLY A 720 -36.86 5.87 43.41
CA GLY A 720 -38.24 5.37 43.43
C GLY A 720 -38.83 5.38 44.83
N ILE A 721 -38.09 4.92 45.83
CA ILE A 721 -38.49 4.88 47.25
C ILE A 721 -37.36 5.45 48.12
N LYS A 722 -37.75 6.09 49.24
CA LYS A 722 -36.81 6.55 50.26
C LYS A 722 -36.55 5.44 51.27
N LEU A 723 -35.51 4.68 51.03
CA LEU A 723 -35.09 3.56 51.87
C LEU A 723 -34.57 4.05 53.24
N SER A 724 -34.79 3.23 54.28
CA SER A 724 -34.17 3.40 55.59
C SER A 724 -32.70 2.91 55.51
N LYS A 725 -31.90 3.20 56.55
CA LYS A 725 -30.55 2.69 56.66
C LYS A 725 -30.58 1.14 56.68
N ASP A 726 -29.75 0.50 55.90
CA ASP A 726 -29.64 -0.95 55.77
C ASP A 726 -30.92 -1.66 55.24
N ASP A 727 -31.79 -0.94 54.49
CA ASP A 727 -32.95 -1.50 53.80
C ASP A 727 -32.71 -1.46 52.27
N TYR A 728 -33.20 -2.45 51.55
CA TYR A 728 -33.03 -2.60 50.12
C TYR A 728 -34.34 -3.02 49.47
N ILE A 729 -34.48 -2.79 48.16
CA ILE A 729 -35.63 -3.33 47.43
C ILE A 729 -35.46 -4.86 47.31
N GLU A 730 -36.52 -5.58 47.72
CA GLU A 730 -36.62 -7.04 47.59
C GLU A 730 -37.33 -7.42 46.29
N ASP A 731 -38.47 -6.76 45.98
CA ASP A 731 -39.23 -7.06 44.78
C ASP A 731 -40.00 -5.82 44.27
N VAL A 732 -40.37 -5.86 42.98
CA VAL A 732 -41.15 -4.79 42.32
C VAL A 732 -42.22 -5.42 41.44
N PHE A 733 -43.42 -4.90 41.53
CA PHE A 733 -44.57 -5.32 40.73
C PHE A 733 -45.08 -4.16 39.90
N LEU A 734 -45.40 -4.43 38.63
CA LEU A 734 -46.13 -3.51 37.74
C LEU A 734 -47.55 -4.01 37.60
N LEU A 735 -48.50 -3.17 37.94
CA LEU A 735 -49.94 -3.50 37.83
C LEU A 735 -50.65 -2.40 37.05
N THR A 736 -51.46 -2.83 36.08
CA THR A 736 -52.35 -1.92 35.35
C THR A 736 -53.49 -1.46 36.26
N GLU A 737 -53.96 -0.27 36.08
CA GLU A 737 -55.10 0.26 36.85
C GLU A 737 -56.33 -0.62 36.64
N GLY A 738 -56.86 -1.15 37.74
CA GLY A 738 -57.98 -2.10 37.73
C GLY A 738 -57.58 -3.57 37.94
N ASP A 739 -56.30 -3.92 37.91
CA ASP A 739 -55.87 -5.28 38.21
C ASP A 739 -56.05 -5.61 39.71
N GLU A 740 -56.70 -6.72 40.02
CA GLU A 740 -56.82 -7.24 41.39
C GLU A 740 -55.72 -8.26 41.65
N PHE A 741 -54.55 -7.80 42.18
CA PHE A 741 -53.51 -8.69 42.62
C PHE A 741 -53.40 -8.70 44.14
N THR A 742 -53.31 -9.91 44.71
CA THR A 742 -53.17 -10.13 46.14
C THR A 742 -51.99 -11.06 46.39
N MET A 743 -51.14 -10.65 47.31
CA MET A 743 -49.93 -11.40 47.70
C MET A 743 -49.99 -11.78 49.17
N GLU A 744 -49.53 -12.96 49.52
CA GLU A 744 -49.31 -13.33 50.90
C GLU A 744 -47.91 -12.89 51.37
N TYR A 745 -47.88 -12.03 52.39
CA TYR A 745 -46.64 -11.60 53.03
C TYR A 745 -46.67 -11.93 54.52
N LYS A 746 -45.80 -12.85 54.95
CA LYS A 746 -45.66 -13.32 56.35
C LYS A 746 -47.01 -13.66 56.98
N GLY A 747 -47.85 -14.40 56.27
CA GLY A 747 -49.18 -14.88 56.74
C GLY A 747 -50.29 -13.84 56.63
N LYS A 748 -50.10 -12.66 56.06
CA LYS A 748 -51.10 -11.67 55.77
C LYS A 748 -51.34 -11.50 54.28
N SER A 749 -52.61 -11.46 53.89
CA SER A 749 -52.97 -11.21 52.49
C SER A 749 -52.98 -9.69 52.23
N ILE A 750 -52.15 -9.22 51.28
CA ILE A 750 -52.03 -7.81 50.91
C ILE A 750 -52.65 -7.63 49.53
N SER A 751 -53.71 -6.88 49.43
CA SER A 751 -54.29 -6.51 48.13
C SER A 751 -53.65 -5.22 47.63
N PHE A 752 -52.97 -5.29 46.49
CA PHE A 752 -52.30 -4.14 45.89
C PHE A 752 -53.29 -3.12 45.30
N ALA A 753 -54.46 -3.56 44.91
CA ALA A 753 -55.54 -2.69 44.48
C ALA A 753 -55.99 -1.71 45.62
N LYS A 754 -56.01 -2.18 46.87
CA LYS A 754 -56.41 -1.39 48.06
C LYS A 754 -55.30 -0.53 48.67
N MET A 755 -54.07 -0.67 48.17
CA MET A 755 -52.98 0.18 48.65
C MET A 755 -53.15 1.62 48.21
N LYS A 756 -52.87 2.56 49.11
CA LYS A 756 -52.93 3.99 48.83
C LYS A 756 -51.75 4.34 47.85
N THR A 757 -52.12 4.99 46.75
CA THR A 757 -51.16 5.53 45.82
C THR A 757 -50.49 6.77 46.39
N ALA A 758 -49.16 6.85 46.33
CA ALA A 758 -48.37 7.99 46.78
C ALA A 758 -47.45 8.46 45.61
N HIS A 759 -46.58 9.40 45.87
CA HIS A 759 -45.53 9.78 44.92
C HIS A 759 -44.24 8.99 45.16
N ARG A 760 -43.42 8.83 44.13
CA ARG A 760 -42.07 8.27 44.29
C ARG A 760 -41.25 9.06 45.32
N ASP A 761 -40.13 8.51 45.75
CA ASP A 761 -39.19 9.09 46.74
C ASP A 761 -39.84 9.39 48.11
N THR A 762 -40.89 8.62 48.46
CA THR A 762 -41.50 8.65 49.80
C THR A 762 -41.10 7.40 50.60
N LYS A 763 -41.38 7.40 51.93
CA LYS A 763 -40.91 6.31 52.82
C LYS A 763 -41.75 5.03 52.72
N GLY A 764 -42.88 5.05 52.03
CA GLY A 764 -43.79 3.91 51.99
C GLY A 764 -44.43 3.55 53.33
N THR A 765 -45.17 2.43 53.38
CA THR A 765 -45.92 1.96 54.54
C THR A 765 -45.35 0.60 55.00
N LYS A 766 -44.94 0.51 56.27
CA LYS A 766 -44.45 -0.77 56.81
C LYS A 766 -45.65 -1.63 57.19
N ILE A 767 -45.75 -2.82 56.68
CA ILE A 767 -46.77 -3.81 57.04
C ILE A 767 -46.36 -4.42 58.38
N ARG A 768 -47.12 -4.15 59.42
CA ARG A 768 -46.98 -4.76 60.76
C ARG A 768 -47.52 -6.18 60.68
N VAL A 769 -46.64 -7.18 60.91
CA VAL A 769 -47.00 -8.61 60.97
C VAL A 769 -47.50 -8.93 62.37
#